data_f1e1118138ab778746e8e62dd90e448d
#
_entry.id   f1e1118138ab778746e8e62dd90e448d
#
_cell.length_a   1.000
_cell.length_b   1.000
_cell.length_c   1.000
_cell.angle_alpha   90.00
_cell.angle_beta   90.00
_cell.angle_gamma   90.00
#
_symmetry.space_group_name_H-M   'P 1'
#
loop_
_entity.id
_entity.type
_entity.pdbx_description
1 polymer ?
#
loop_
_entity_poly.entity_id
_entity_poly.type
_entity_poly.pdbx_seq_one_letter_code
_entity_poly.pdbx_strand_id
1 'polypeptide(L)'
;MAEVPLPTPTQVPVPSTDIRNAVFAGAKLDEEVTGAGEFYTDRHGVKRLTNTGRNNQFDAAQLDRANRFEQFLLSSGYVFLGDYEDGPFQFSARNQYIRYDNQYYRLNAATDVGFTTTGTDAASFANDVTHFVLMDGDTLRQNLGSDEAGMGSALLMHHTGKSVAEYLDLFLATVFFITPEQYGAKGDTVQDDSDALEDAINKAVATSLMSGGVYTPVVVQLNKPYRITRTITIDASRVRLNAISGCGVYVDPDGTYTDNKVFIITGSGPNAAVAASKVGALFDGVLFLTSGEKKLDLFHAVRDSTASNDNGACLHNVSNIAARGFRTIFTHGAGGWGWNFTGCLFSGNIRLMDIITAGDTYERHTFVGCLWGNGGYAFKINNPNGKIYWIGGSVDYCDGLAQITSGHMEVNGHNEWTERTQPLVEITGSNASLTVSGTMFVRGNTTTEYYMFQQYQKRQVTLKDMVFITDGVNVNKGLISNLEVVKSNLTFPNDAAKSIAYHSSDENLLISTNAVVDFSLSSTTNHTVSVTDGKLTVTAVTGGTTSHLYIDIPVMGNTKVGFKLVASNTSSLGAISLNKSLLTLSKRQISDLSASGTASWPASAASVAGGSVTLFDIPRQAAFLRLDFNVANLTTGTSFIIESLKMFTY
;
A
#
# COMPACT_ATOMS: atom_id res chain seq x y z
N MET A 1 11.97 85.40 -50.95
CA MET A 1 10.51 85.23 -50.79
C MET A 1 10.19 85.63 -49.35
N ALA A 2 9.23 86.56 -49.16
CA ALA A 2 8.83 86.89 -47.79
C ALA A 2 8.14 85.69 -47.10
N GLU A 3 8.61 85.37 -45.94
CA GLU A 3 8.08 84.33 -45.17
C GLU A 3 6.60 84.63 -44.72
N VAL A 4 5.65 83.84 -45.22
CA VAL A 4 4.22 84.06 -44.87
C VAL A 4 4.06 83.60 -43.44
N PRO A 5 3.58 84.51 -42.52
CA PRO A 5 3.43 84.13 -41.11
C PRO A 5 2.39 83.03 -40.97
N LEU A 6 2.74 82.02 -40.21
CA LEU A 6 1.82 80.92 -39.86
C LEU A 6 0.54 81.45 -39.19
N PRO A 7 -0.63 80.93 -39.60
CA PRO A 7 -1.88 81.32 -38.93
C PRO A 7 -1.88 80.90 -37.47
N THR A 8 -2.48 81.72 -36.58
CA THR A 8 -2.64 81.40 -35.21
C THR A 8 -3.58 80.20 -35.10
N PRO A 9 -3.14 79.09 -34.53
CA PRO A 9 -3.99 77.89 -34.37
C PRO A 9 -5.07 78.12 -33.35
N THR A 10 -6.16 77.39 -33.46
CA THR A 10 -7.24 77.35 -32.44
C THR A 10 -6.98 76.23 -31.44
N GLN A 11 -7.56 76.33 -30.25
CA GLN A 11 -7.48 75.32 -29.16
C GLN A 11 -8.54 74.20 -29.28
N VAL A 12 -9.22 74.08 -30.42
CA VAL A 12 -10.22 73.03 -30.66
C VAL A 12 -9.54 71.67 -30.58
N PRO A 13 -10.19 70.65 -29.92
CA PRO A 13 -9.66 69.30 -29.80
C PRO A 13 -9.36 68.64 -31.18
N VAL A 14 -8.48 67.68 -31.19
CA VAL A 14 -8.15 66.84 -32.37
C VAL A 14 -9.24 65.77 -32.54
N PRO A 15 -9.70 65.50 -33.80
CA PRO A 15 -9.42 66.17 -35.05
C PRO A 15 -10.15 67.51 -35.22
N SER A 16 -9.53 68.46 -35.93
CA SER A 16 -10.12 69.77 -36.20
C SER A 16 -10.31 69.93 -37.70
N THR A 17 -11.45 70.48 -38.13
CA THR A 17 -11.76 70.83 -39.52
C THR A 17 -11.39 72.26 -39.87
N ASP A 18 -10.86 73.03 -38.95
CA ASP A 18 -10.44 74.41 -39.16
C ASP A 18 -9.15 74.42 -40.03
N ILE A 19 -9.19 75.07 -41.20
CA ILE A 19 -8.08 75.19 -42.16
C ILE A 19 -6.82 75.77 -41.53
N ARG A 20 -6.94 76.71 -40.60
CA ARG A 20 -5.80 77.32 -39.90
C ARG A 20 -5.03 76.27 -39.07
N ASN A 21 -5.72 75.34 -38.47
CA ASN A 21 -5.11 74.25 -37.72
C ASN A 21 -4.39 73.26 -38.68
N ALA A 22 -4.96 73.01 -39.84
CA ALA A 22 -4.35 72.13 -40.84
C ALA A 22 -3.02 72.77 -41.47
N VAL A 23 -3.04 74.07 -41.75
CA VAL A 23 -1.86 74.80 -42.23
C VAL A 23 -0.75 74.85 -41.20
N PHE A 24 -1.11 75.19 -39.96
CA PHE A 24 -0.19 75.20 -38.80
C PHE A 24 0.40 73.80 -38.58
N ALA A 25 -0.42 72.78 -38.54
CA ALA A 25 -0.01 71.39 -38.30
C ALA A 25 0.91 70.86 -39.43
N GLY A 26 0.63 71.23 -40.71
CA GLY A 26 1.52 70.93 -41.87
C GLY A 26 2.92 71.49 -41.73
N ALA A 27 3.02 72.80 -41.41
CA ALA A 27 4.32 73.44 -41.20
C ALA A 27 5.05 72.83 -39.94
N LYS A 28 4.32 72.50 -38.89
CA LYS A 28 4.92 71.87 -37.72
C LYS A 28 5.33 70.37 -37.93
N LEU A 29 4.67 69.66 -38.82
CA LEU A 29 5.08 68.38 -39.28
C LEU A 29 6.38 68.49 -40.10
N ASP A 30 6.52 69.49 -40.98
CA ASP A 30 7.78 69.72 -41.72
C ASP A 30 8.92 70.04 -40.75
N GLU A 31 8.68 70.91 -39.76
CA GLU A 31 9.62 71.19 -38.66
C GLU A 31 10.00 69.94 -37.87
N GLU A 32 9.02 69.06 -37.58
CA GLU A 32 9.27 67.76 -36.89
C GLU A 32 10.22 66.89 -37.75
N VAL A 33 9.96 66.77 -39.01
CA VAL A 33 10.69 65.78 -39.88
C VAL A 33 12.05 66.37 -40.37
N THR A 34 12.12 67.66 -40.78
CA THR A 34 13.28 68.26 -41.42
C THR A 34 13.99 69.30 -40.56
N GLY A 35 13.39 69.72 -39.44
CA GLY A 35 13.93 70.75 -38.58
C GLY A 35 15.26 70.41 -37.94
N ALA A 36 16.21 71.33 -37.92
CA ALA A 36 17.51 71.15 -37.27
C ALA A 36 17.46 71.30 -35.72
N GLY A 37 16.37 71.86 -35.19
CA GLY A 37 16.19 72.03 -33.75
C GLY A 37 15.74 70.69 -33.05
N GLU A 38 16.06 70.56 -31.83
CA GLU A 38 15.67 69.33 -31.05
C GLU A 38 14.17 69.26 -30.76
N PHE A 39 13.51 70.44 -30.68
CA PHE A 39 12.09 70.52 -30.28
C PHE A 39 11.33 71.45 -31.25
N TYR A 40 10.09 71.08 -31.44
CA TYR A 40 9.07 71.96 -32.00
C TYR A 40 7.91 72.16 -31.02
N THR A 41 7.13 73.21 -31.23
CA THR A 41 5.94 73.45 -30.39
C THR A 41 4.69 73.13 -31.21
N ASP A 42 3.89 72.19 -30.73
CA ASP A 42 2.64 71.83 -31.38
C ASP A 42 1.56 72.91 -31.26
N ARG A 43 0.44 72.75 -31.93
CA ARG A 43 -0.65 73.74 -31.95
C ARG A 43 -1.30 73.98 -30.58
N HIS A 44 -1.09 73.09 -29.61
CA HIS A 44 -1.58 73.23 -28.21
C HIS A 44 -0.52 73.82 -27.28
N GLY A 45 0.60 74.26 -27.80
CA GLY A 45 1.69 74.86 -27.03
C GLY A 45 2.61 73.84 -26.35
N VAL A 46 2.48 72.57 -26.66
CA VAL A 46 3.30 71.50 -26.06
C VAL A 46 4.58 71.32 -26.86
N LYS A 47 5.72 71.32 -26.20
CA LYS A 47 7.02 70.99 -26.81
C LYS A 47 7.08 69.48 -27.15
N ARG A 48 7.40 69.16 -28.39
CA ARG A 48 7.58 67.83 -28.94
C ARG A 48 8.98 67.70 -29.52
N LEU A 49 9.53 66.51 -29.50
CA LEU A 49 10.80 66.22 -30.13
C LEU A 49 10.65 66.15 -31.64
N THR A 50 11.59 66.77 -32.35
CA THR A 50 11.82 66.59 -33.78
C THR A 50 12.52 65.24 -34.03
N ASN A 51 12.63 64.79 -35.28
CA ASN A 51 13.45 63.61 -35.60
C ASN A 51 14.93 63.84 -35.25
N THR A 52 15.47 65.06 -35.44
CA THR A 52 16.80 65.45 -34.97
C THR A 52 16.91 65.26 -33.39
N GLY A 53 15.93 65.75 -32.64
CA GLY A 53 15.94 65.59 -31.21
C GLY A 53 15.86 64.13 -30.75
N ARG A 54 15.07 63.31 -31.43
CA ARG A 54 14.99 61.88 -31.14
C ARG A 54 16.32 61.17 -31.41
N ASN A 55 16.98 61.45 -32.55
CA ASN A 55 18.27 60.91 -32.92
C ASN A 55 19.34 61.33 -31.91
N ASN A 56 19.41 62.62 -31.54
CA ASN A 56 20.35 63.13 -30.53
C ASN A 56 20.18 62.44 -29.17
N GLN A 57 18.93 62.18 -28.74
CA GLN A 57 18.66 61.44 -27.48
C GLN A 57 19.10 59.95 -27.61
N PHE A 58 18.85 59.34 -28.75
CA PHE A 58 19.29 57.97 -29.01
C PHE A 58 20.81 57.86 -28.96
N ASP A 59 21.51 58.75 -29.69
CA ASP A 59 22.98 58.78 -29.73
C ASP A 59 23.58 59.02 -28.35
N ALA A 60 23.02 59.99 -27.59
CA ALA A 60 23.47 60.27 -26.22
C ALA A 60 23.27 59.02 -25.29
N ALA A 61 22.14 58.32 -25.45
CA ALA A 61 21.87 57.10 -24.69
C ALA A 61 22.84 55.94 -25.05
N GLN A 62 23.23 55.84 -26.32
CA GLN A 62 24.24 54.85 -26.77
C GLN A 62 25.63 55.21 -26.21
N LEU A 63 26.00 56.47 -26.25
CA LEU A 63 27.26 56.93 -25.67
C LEU A 63 27.32 56.71 -24.15
N ASP A 64 26.24 56.96 -23.42
CA ASP A 64 26.18 56.71 -22.01
C ASP A 64 26.33 55.21 -21.68
N ARG A 65 25.71 54.31 -22.49
CA ARG A 65 25.92 52.86 -22.34
C ARG A 65 27.36 52.47 -22.55
N ALA A 66 27.98 52.98 -23.61
CA ALA A 66 29.39 52.69 -23.92
C ALA A 66 30.30 53.16 -22.76
N ASN A 67 30.10 54.35 -22.24
CA ASN A 67 30.89 54.91 -21.15
C ASN A 67 30.70 54.07 -19.83
N ARG A 68 29.47 53.67 -19.53
CA ARG A 68 29.21 52.84 -18.36
C ARG A 68 29.83 51.44 -18.48
N PHE A 69 29.85 50.87 -19.68
CA PHE A 69 30.50 49.58 -19.93
C PHE A 69 32.04 49.72 -19.79
N GLU A 70 32.62 50.77 -20.31
CA GLU A 70 34.05 51.06 -20.17
C GLU A 70 34.47 51.25 -18.70
N GLN A 71 33.69 52.00 -17.93
CA GLN A 71 33.88 52.15 -16.47
C GLN A 71 33.76 50.82 -15.72
N PHE A 72 32.83 49.96 -16.12
CA PHE A 72 32.70 48.60 -15.54
C PHE A 72 33.93 47.75 -15.85
N LEU A 73 34.44 47.76 -17.09
CA LEU A 73 35.66 47.03 -17.47
C LEU A 73 36.87 47.51 -16.64
N LEU A 74 37.07 48.82 -16.52
CA LEU A 74 38.14 49.39 -15.70
C LEU A 74 38.02 49.03 -14.22
N SER A 75 36.81 49.08 -13.66
CA SER A 75 36.57 48.69 -12.29
C SER A 75 36.74 47.20 -12.02
N SER A 76 36.54 46.37 -13.05
CA SER A 76 36.69 44.90 -13.01
C SER A 76 38.14 44.41 -13.20
N GLY A 77 39.12 45.33 -13.27
CA GLY A 77 40.51 45.00 -13.42
C GLY A 77 40.96 44.67 -14.84
N TYR A 78 40.13 44.95 -15.83
CA TYR A 78 40.52 44.82 -17.23
C TYR A 78 41.38 46.00 -17.67
N VAL A 79 42.36 45.75 -18.55
CA VAL A 79 43.34 46.75 -19.06
C VAL A 79 43.10 47.01 -20.55
N PHE A 80 42.71 48.23 -20.88
CA PHE A 80 42.51 48.63 -22.27
C PHE A 80 43.86 48.85 -22.95
N LEU A 81 44.09 48.20 -24.08
CA LEU A 81 45.32 48.35 -24.88
C LEU A 81 45.21 49.46 -25.91
N GLY A 82 44.03 49.75 -26.44
CA GLY A 82 43.77 50.75 -27.48
C GLY A 82 42.76 50.24 -28.52
N ASP A 83 42.47 51.12 -29.50
CA ASP A 83 41.70 50.73 -30.68
C ASP A 83 42.58 49.87 -31.59
N TYR A 84 41.99 48.80 -32.19
CA TYR A 84 42.74 47.85 -33.03
C TYR A 84 43.53 48.56 -34.14
N GLU A 85 42.97 49.63 -34.63
CA GLU A 85 43.55 50.48 -35.66
C GLU A 85 44.82 51.24 -35.21
N ASP A 86 45.02 51.39 -33.87
CA ASP A 86 46.20 52.03 -33.30
C ASP A 86 47.34 51.02 -33.00
N GLY A 87 47.08 49.71 -33.30
CA GLY A 87 48.03 48.62 -33.04
C GLY A 87 49.29 48.67 -33.99
N PRO A 88 50.04 47.54 -34.00
CA PRO A 88 49.75 46.22 -33.39
C PRO A 88 49.92 46.16 -31.87
N PHE A 89 49.04 45.40 -31.18
CA PHE A 89 49.07 45.23 -29.75
C PHE A 89 49.52 43.84 -29.36
N GLN A 90 50.41 43.72 -28.37
CA GLN A 90 50.77 42.44 -27.74
C GLN A 90 50.01 42.24 -26.46
N PHE A 91 49.27 41.16 -26.34
CA PHE A 91 48.54 40.76 -25.13
C PHE A 91 49.47 40.07 -24.17
N SER A 92 49.89 40.77 -23.10
CA SER A 92 50.75 40.24 -22.03
C SER A 92 49.98 39.56 -20.89
N ALA A 93 48.68 39.75 -20.83
CA ALA A 93 47.78 39.16 -19.82
C ALA A 93 46.38 38.93 -20.37
N ARG A 94 45.65 37.99 -19.82
CA ARG A 94 44.29 37.62 -20.24
C ARG A 94 43.20 38.66 -19.91
N ASN A 95 43.48 39.59 -19.04
CA ASN A 95 42.61 40.68 -18.65
C ASN A 95 42.79 41.91 -19.54
N GLN A 96 43.60 41.83 -20.58
CA GLN A 96 43.78 42.89 -21.60
C GLN A 96 42.73 42.77 -22.69
N TYR A 97 42.32 43.93 -23.21
CA TYR A 97 41.33 44.00 -24.27
C TYR A 97 41.62 45.14 -25.24
N ILE A 98 41.12 45.03 -26.45
CA ILE A 98 41.14 46.01 -27.50
C ILE A 98 39.73 46.39 -27.92
N ARG A 99 39.57 47.50 -28.61
CA ARG A 99 38.32 47.90 -29.25
C ARG A 99 38.46 47.88 -30.76
N TYR A 100 37.48 47.37 -31.49
CA TYR A 100 37.36 47.43 -32.94
C TYR A 100 35.87 47.56 -33.30
N ASP A 101 35.56 48.48 -34.22
CA ASP A 101 34.21 48.82 -34.67
C ASP A 101 33.22 48.99 -33.48
N ASN A 102 33.67 49.74 -32.48
CA ASN A 102 32.94 50.05 -31.27
C ASN A 102 32.56 48.78 -30.41
N GLN A 103 33.25 47.66 -30.65
CA GLN A 103 33.10 46.42 -29.88
C GLN A 103 34.42 46.08 -29.16
N TYR A 104 34.32 45.45 -28.00
CA TYR A 104 35.46 45.15 -27.15
C TYR A 104 35.81 43.66 -27.23
N TYR A 105 37.10 43.36 -27.41
CA TYR A 105 37.62 42.01 -27.64
C TYR A 105 38.77 41.70 -26.71
N ARG A 106 38.79 40.52 -26.15
CA ARG A 106 39.92 39.97 -25.38
C ARG A 106 40.35 38.65 -25.99
N LEU A 107 41.53 38.13 -25.57
CA LEU A 107 41.96 36.81 -26.01
C LEU A 107 40.94 35.75 -25.62
N ASN A 108 40.61 34.84 -26.51
CA ASN A 108 39.84 33.66 -26.20
C ASN A 108 40.68 32.65 -25.40
N ALA A 109 40.03 31.60 -24.84
CA ALA A 109 40.71 30.62 -24.00
C ALA A 109 41.79 29.79 -24.75
N ALA A 110 41.62 29.62 -26.06
CA ALA A 110 42.51 28.81 -26.90
C ALA A 110 43.76 29.55 -27.37
N THR A 111 43.80 30.90 -27.26
CA THR A 111 44.92 31.72 -27.68
C THR A 111 45.87 31.99 -26.51
N ASP A 112 47.14 31.70 -26.68
CA ASP A 112 48.17 31.93 -25.62
C ASP A 112 48.40 33.42 -25.38
N VAL A 113 48.75 33.74 -24.13
CA VAL A 113 49.27 35.06 -23.76
C VAL A 113 50.58 35.29 -24.49
N GLY A 114 50.73 36.50 -25.07
CA GLY A 114 51.85 36.83 -25.94
C GLY A 114 51.44 37.03 -27.39
N PHE A 115 50.17 36.68 -27.72
CA PHE A 115 49.63 36.97 -29.04
C PHE A 115 49.76 38.48 -29.38
N THR A 116 50.20 38.77 -30.61
CA THR A 116 50.32 40.12 -31.12
C THR A 116 49.38 40.27 -32.34
N THR A 117 48.57 41.34 -32.39
CA THR A 117 47.71 41.64 -33.54
C THR A 117 48.55 41.84 -34.82
N THR A 118 48.03 41.35 -35.95
CA THR A 118 48.81 41.25 -37.19
C THR A 118 48.80 42.54 -38.02
N GLY A 119 47.92 43.49 -37.70
CA GLY A 119 47.82 44.76 -38.43
C GLY A 119 46.88 45.74 -37.73
N THR A 120 46.42 46.75 -38.53
CA THR A 120 45.62 47.90 -38.07
C THR A 120 44.39 48.17 -38.94
N ASP A 121 44.01 47.24 -39.83
CA ASP A 121 42.89 47.38 -40.75
C ASP A 121 41.88 46.22 -40.63
N ALA A 122 40.78 46.34 -41.39
CA ALA A 122 39.70 45.35 -41.36
C ALA A 122 40.14 43.97 -41.88
N ALA A 123 41.13 43.93 -42.85
CA ALA A 123 41.58 42.62 -43.32
C ALA A 123 42.46 41.89 -42.33
N SER A 124 43.33 42.59 -41.61
CA SER A 124 44.09 42.01 -40.49
C SER A 124 43.18 41.63 -39.31
N PHE A 125 42.17 42.44 -38.98
CA PHE A 125 41.21 42.10 -37.94
C PHE A 125 40.43 40.83 -38.28
N ALA A 126 40.00 40.63 -39.51
CA ALA A 126 39.31 39.44 -39.99
C ALA A 126 40.14 38.15 -39.76
N ASN A 127 41.47 38.22 -39.80
CA ASN A 127 42.36 37.12 -39.50
C ASN A 127 42.53 36.94 -37.99
N ASP A 128 42.65 38.06 -37.24
CA ASP A 128 42.96 38.06 -35.83
C ASP A 128 41.72 37.74 -34.97
N VAL A 129 40.49 37.97 -35.48
CA VAL A 129 39.23 37.79 -34.71
C VAL A 129 39.04 36.36 -34.19
N THR A 130 39.64 35.36 -34.85
CA THR A 130 39.64 33.97 -34.39
C THR A 130 40.37 33.75 -33.07
N HIS A 131 41.26 34.69 -32.70
CA HIS A 131 42.02 34.70 -31.45
C HIS A 131 41.30 35.45 -30.34
N PHE A 132 40.17 36.07 -30.64
CA PHE A 132 39.46 36.92 -29.69
C PHE A 132 38.08 36.36 -29.32
N VAL A 133 37.57 36.86 -28.20
CA VAL A 133 36.19 36.71 -27.76
C VAL A 133 35.61 38.08 -27.49
N LEU A 134 34.41 38.32 -27.99
CA LEU A 134 33.65 39.56 -27.79
C LEU A 134 33.26 39.69 -26.31
N MET A 135 33.47 40.88 -25.75
CA MET A 135 33.21 41.16 -24.32
C MET A 135 31.80 41.76 -24.08
N ASP A 136 30.88 41.57 -25.00
CA ASP A 136 29.52 42.06 -24.82
C ASP A 136 28.69 41.18 -23.88
N GLY A 137 27.62 41.76 -23.32
CA GLY A 137 26.72 41.00 -22.41
C GLY A 137 25.93 39.89 -23.11
N ASP A 138 25.85 39.88 -24.43
CA ASP A 138 25.13 38.87 -25.21
C ASP A 138 25.93 37.56 -25.28
N THR A 139 27.24 37.61 -25.45
CA THR A 139 28.12 36.44 -25.40
C THR A 139 28.07 35.79 -23.99
N LEU A 140 28.11 36.59 -22.93
CA LEU A 140 27.97 36.06 -21.56
C LEU A 140 26.60 35.42 -21.35
N ARG A 141 25.55 36.03 -21.90
CA ARG A 141 24.18 35.51 -21.80
C ARG A 141 24.00 34.22 -22.57
N GLN A 142 24.61 34.13 -23.78
CA GLN A 142 24.65 32.89 -24.57
C GLN A 142 25.41 31.80 -23.87
N ASN A 143 26.57 32.07 -23.30
CA ASN A 143 27.38 31.11 -22.56
C ASN A 143 26.67 30.61 -21.29
N LEU A 144 25.93 31.48 -20.58
CA LEU A 144 25.13 31.10 -19.42
C LEU A 144 23.90 30.28 -19.78
N GLY A 145 23.38 30.42 -20.98
CA GLY A 145 22.26 29.65 -21.54
C GLY A 145 22.66 28.39 -22.31
N SER A 146 23.95 28.12 -22.47
CA SER A 146 24.49 27.00 -23.26
C SER A 146 24.50 25.70 -22.44
N ASP A 147 24.25 24.59 -23.12
CA ASP A 147 24.41 23.22 -22.62
C ASP A 147 25.78 22.61 -22.95
N GLU A 148 26.69 23.38 -23.59
CA GLU A 148 28.05 22.93 -23.86
C GLU A 148 28.86 22.72 -22.57
N ALA A 149 29.78 21.76 -22.60
CA ALA A 149 30.66 21.43 -21.47
C ALA A 149 31.49 22.66 -21.03
N GLY A 150 31.41 23.01 -19.76
CA GLY A 150 32.07 24.19 -19.17
C GLY A 150 31.30 25.50 -19.29
N MET A 151 30.11 25.49 -19.90
CA MET A 151 29.20 26.63 -20.03
C MET A 151 28.04 26.52 -19.00
N GLY A 152 27.05 27.38 -19.10
CA GLY A 152 25.86 27.37 -18.23
C GLY A 152 26.21 27.55 -16.77
N SER A 153 25.71 26.67 -15.92
CA SER A 153 25.93 26.68 -14.46
C SER A 153 27.40 26.44 -14.05
N ALA A 154 28.23 25.93 -14.96
CA ALA A 154 29.66 25.75 -14.73
C ALA A 154 30.42 27.09 -14.69
N LEU A 155 29.85 28.15 -15.27
CA LEU A 155 30.42 29.51 -15.23
C LEU A 155 30.11 30.27 -13.95
N LEU A 156 29.15 29.80 -13.15
CA LEU A 156 28.78 30.44 -11.89
C LEU A 156 29.54 29.80 -10.73
N MET A 157 30.37 30.58 -10.07
CA MET A 157 31.18 30.12 -8.93
C MET A 157 30.48 30.37 -7.63
N HIS A 158 30.43 29.33 -6.77
CA HIS A 158 30.01 29.44 -5.39
C HIS A 158 31.18 29.89 -4.50
N HIS A 159 30.92 30.57 -3.38
CA HIS A 159 31.95 31.09 -2.46
C HIS A 159 32.89 30.01 -1.90
N THR A 160 32.55 28.74 -1.99
CA THR A 160 33.39 27.60 -1.58
C THR A 160 34.45 27.22 -2.62
N GLY A 161 34.55 27.92 -3.74
CA GLY A 161 35.50 27.63 -4.82
C GLY A 161 35.07 26.53 -5.79
N LYS A 162 33.83 26.07 -5.71
CA LYS A 162 33.20 25.14 -6.69
C LYS A 162 32.21 25.88 -7.59
N SER A 163 32.07 25.45 -8.82
CA SER A 163 30.99 25.94 -9.68
C SER A 163 29.62 25.47 -9.20
N VAL A 164 28.57 26.16 -9.65
CA VAL A 164 27.18 25.72 -9.37
C VAL A 164 26.92 24.35 -10.00
N ALA A 165 27.49 24.05 -11.18
CA ALA A 165 27.43 22.72 -11.79
C ALA A 165 28.02 21.65 -10.86
N GLU A 166 29.28 21.86 -10.39
CA GLU A 166 29.91 20.92 -9.45
C GLU A 166 29.14 20.78 -8.14
N TYR A 167 28.47 21.84 -7.68
CA TYR A 167 27.61 21.78 -6.49
C TYR A 167 26.35 20.97 -6.73
N LEU A 168 25.71 21.14 -7.90
CA LEU A 168 24.56 20.34 -8.30
C LEU A 168 24.92 18.86 -8.49
N ASP A 169 26.07 18.58 -9.10
CA ASP A 169 26.58 17.22 -9.26
C ASP A 169 26.87 16.57 -7.91
N LEU A 170 27.50 17.31 -6.99
CA LEU A 170 27.74 16.84 -5.61
C LEU A 170 26.43 16.63 -4.87
N PHE A 171 25.46 17.53 -4.99
CA PHE A 171 24.14 17.40 -4.39
C PHE A 171 23.40 16.17 -4.93
N LEU A 172 23.38 16.00 -6.26
CA LEU A 172 22.78 14.82 -6.90
C LEU A 172 23.49 13.52 -6.51
N ALA A 173 24.83 13.55 -6.34
CA ALA A 173 25.59 12.40 -5.89
C ALA A 173 25.41 12.08 -4.39
N THR A 174 25.03 13.07 -3.58
CA THR A 174 24.81 12.88 -2.12
C THR A 174 23.34 12.67 -1.75
N VAL A 175 22.41 13.11 -2.58
CA VAL A 175 20.99 12.80 -2.43
C VAL A 175 20.77 11.39 -2.99
N PHE A 176 20.60 10.43 -2.08
CA PHE A 176 20.34 9.01 -2.43
C PHE A 176 18.97 8.76 -3.08
N PHE A 177 18.37 9.75 -3.72
CA PHE A 177 17.10 9.62 -4.41
C PHE A 177 17.30 9.68 -5.93
N ILE A 178 16.91 8.60 -6.56
CA ILE A 178 16.72 8.53 -8.01
C ILE A 178 15.22 8.58 -8.25
N THR A 179 14.78 9.39 -9.22
CA THR A 179 13.36 9.47 -9.59
C THR A 179 13.14 9.08 -11.03
N PRO A 180 12.01 8.46 -11.39
CA PRO A 180 11.70 8.11 -12.76
C PRO A 180 11.64 9.31 -13.71
N GLU A 181 11.31 10.51 -13.21
CA GLU A 181 11.30 11.75 -14.00
C GLU A 181 12.68 12.12 -14.53
N GLN A 182 13.76 11.77 -13.85
CA GLN A 182 15.13 11.96 -14.34
C GLN A 182 15.40 11.17 -15.64
N TYR A 183 14.57 10.16 -15.92
CA TYR A 183 14.64 9.28 -17.10
C TYR A 183 13.45 9.47 -18.05
N GLY A 184 12.70 10.56 -17.90
CA GLY A 184 11.63 10.94 -18.81
C GLY A 184 10.23 10.50 -18.47
N ALA A 185 10.01 9.88 -17.29
CA ALA A 185 8.66 9.53 -16.84
C ALA A 185 7.77 10.77 -16.73
N LYS A 186 6.53 10.66 -17.19
CA LYS A 186 5.52 11.71 -17.05
C LYS A 186 4.76 11.61 -15.73
N GLY A 187 4.47 10.41 -15.29
CA GLY A 187 3.69 10.16 -14.08
C GLY A 187 2.28 10.75 -14.16
N ASP A 188 1.62 10.57 -15.29
CA ASP A 188 0.27 11.08 -15.59
C ASP A 188 -0.78 9.99 -15.70
N THR A 189 -0.40 8.74 -15.45
CA THR A 189 -1.22 7.52 -15.61
C THR A 189 -1.66 7.21 -17.06
N VAL A 190 -1.23 7.99 -18.03
CA VAL A 190 -1.62 7.85 -19.43
C VAL A 190 -0.43 7.35 -20.26
N GLN A 191 0.69 8.03 -20.18
CA GLN A 191 1.91 7.61 -20.87
C GLN A 191 2.49 6.37 -20.20
N ASP A 192 3.07 5.48 -21.01
CA ASP A 192 3.85 4.35 -20.50
C ASP A 192 5.18 4.84 -19.92
N ASP A 193 5.35 4.68 -18.63
CA ASP A 193 6.55 5.07 -17.88
C ASP A 193 7.44 3.84 -17.56
N SER A 194 7.17 2.67 -18.18
CA SER A 194 7.89 1.41 -17.87
C SER A 194 9.39 1.54 -18.06
N ASP A 195 9.83 2.13 -19.19
CA ASP A 195 11.26 2.29 -19.51
C ASP A 195 11.92 3.24 -18.51
N ALA A 196 11.29 4.36 -18.23
CA ALA A 196 11.83 5.37 -17.31
C ALA A 196 11.92 4.86 -15.86
N LEU A 197 10.93 4.06 -15.41
CA LEU A 197 10.98 3.42 -14.10
C LEU A 197 12.08 2.35 -14.05
N GLU A 198 12.23 1.54 -15.08
CA GLU A 198 13.28 0.53 -15.15
C GLU A 198 14.67 1.16 -15.22
N ASP A 199 14.86 2.25 -15.99
CA ASP A 199 16.11 3.00 -16.06
C ASP A 199 16.48 3.61 -14.70
N ALA A 200 15.51 4.15 -13.96
CA ALA A 200 15.72 4.62 -12.60
C ALA A 200 16.17 3.48 -11.66
N ILE A 201 15.54 2.31 -11.76
CA ILE A 201 15.91 1.11 -11.00
C ILE A 201 17.33 0.64 -11.39
N ASN A 202 17.64 0.56 -12.67
CA ASN A 202 18.95 0.16 -13.19
C ASN A 202 20.04 1.14 -12.74
N LYS A 203 19.75 2.44 -12.73
CA LYS A 203 20.66 3.44 -12.18
C LYS A 203 20.89 3.25 -10.68
N ALA A 204 19.85 2.96 -9.93
CA ALA A 204 19.97 2.65 -8.50
C ALA A 204 20.85 1.41 -8.27
N VAL A 205 20.67 0.36 -9.07
CA VAL A 205 21.54 -0.84 -9.06
C VAL A 205 22.98 -0.47 -9.34
N ALA A 206 23.23 0.30 -10.39
CA ALA A 206 24.59 0.72 -10.79
C ALA A 206 25.26 1.65 -9.76
N THR A 207 24.47 2.44 -9.04
CA THR A 207 24.96 3.40 -8.02
C THR A 207 25.19 2.71 -6.66
N SER A 208 24.52 1.60 -6.41
CA SER A 208 24.65 0.84 -5.15
C SER A 208 26.08 0.33 -4.98
N LEU A 209 26.74 0.82 -3.92
CA LEU A 209 28.10 0.46 -3.59
C LEU A 209 28.15 -0.80 -2.75
N MET A 210 29.15 -1.64 -3.01
CA MET A 210 29.45 -2.80 -2.18
C MET A 210 30.63 -2.48 -1.26
N SER A 211 30.44 -2.61 0.04
CA SER A 211 31.49 -2.47 1.04
C SER A 211 31.42 -3.63 2.03
N GLY A 212 32.53 -4.30 2.29
CA GLY A 212 32.58 -5.44 3.20
C GLY A 212 31.68 -6.62 2.79
N GLY A 213 31.38 -6.77 1.50
CA GLY A 213 30.49 -7.81 1.00
C GLY A 213 28.98 -7.46 1.08
N VAL A 214 28.66 -6.21 1.44
CA VAL A 214 27.27 -5.73 1.60
C VAL A 214 27.00 -4.59 0.64
N TYR A 215 25.84 -4.63 -0.02
CA TYR A 215 25.37 -3.50 -0.82
C TYR A 215 24.69 -2.45 0.07
N THR A 216 24.95 -1.17 -0.25
CA THR A 216 24.16 -0.06 0.26
C THR A 216 23.01 0.20 -0.72
N PRO A 217 21.76 -0.14 -0.38
CA PRO A 217 20.65 0.07 -1.28
C PRO A 217 20.43 1.54 -1.60
N VAL A 218 20.06 1.82 -2.84
CA VAL A 218 19.71 3.16 -3.31
C VAL A 218 18.20 3.28 -3.44
N VAL A 219 17.65 4.41 -3.05
CA VAL A 219 16.22 4.67 -3.10
C VAL A 219 15.81 5.22 -4.45
N VAL A 220 14.85 4.58 -5.09
CA VAL A 220 14.05 5.15 -6.17
C VAL A 220 12.82 5.77 -5.56
N GLN A 221 12.73 7.09 -5.64
CA GLN A 221 11.64 7.86 -5.06
C GLN A 221 10.53 8.09 -6.08
N LEU A 222 9.32 7.62 -5.76
CA LEU A 222 8.14 7.78 -6.59
C LEU A 222 7.37 9.03 -6.15
N ASN A 223 7.35 10.06 -7.01
CA ASN A 223 6.73 11.36 -6.71
C ASN A 223 5.38 11.55 -7.41
N LYS A 224 5.01 10.63 -8.29
CA LYS A 224 3.82 10.67 -9.14
C LYS A 224 3.22 9.27 -9.32
N PRO A 225 2.03 9.16 -9.92
CA PRO A 225 1.48 7.87 -10.34
C PRO A 225 2.01 7.47 -11.74
N TYR A 226 2.86 6.45 -11.80
CA TYR A 226 3.48 5.96 -13.05
C TYR A 226 2.69 4.80 -13.63
N ARG A 227 2.35 4.88 -14.93
CA ARG A 227 1.74 3.76 -15.65
C ARG A 227 2.81 2.84 -16.19
N ILE A 228 2.67 1.54 -15.94
CA ILE A 228 3.55 0.51 -16.50
C ILE A 228 2.74 -0.52 -17.29
N THR A 229 3.34 -1.04 -18.36
CA THR A 229 2.71 -1.97 -19.31
C THR A 229 3.44 -3.30 -19.41
N ARG A 230 4.52 -3.50 -18.69
CA ARG A 230 5.34 -4.72 -18.74
C ARG A 230 5.97 -5.06 -17.39
N THR A 231 6.48 -6.29 -17.33
CA THR A 231 7.23 -6.78 -16.16
C THR A 231 8.50 -5.95 -15.95
N ILE A 232 8.75 -5.60 -14.68
CA ILE A 232 9.97 -4.93 -14.24
C ILE A 232 10.67 -5.82 -13.20
N THR A 233 11.98 -5.99 -13.35
CA THR A 233 12.80 -6.75 -12.40
C THR A 233 13.45 -5.81 -11.39
N ILE A 234 13.40 -6.18 -10.10
CA ILE A 234 13.98 -5.41 -9.01
C ILE A 234 15.02 -6.26 -8.28
N ASP A 235 16.27 -5.79 -8.24
CA ASP A 235 17.30 -6.34 -7.36
C ASP A 235 17.09 -5.80 -5.94
N ALA A 236 16.42 -6.57 -5.11
CA ALA A 236 16.09 -6.21 -3.74
C ALA A 236 17.31 -6.04 -2.81
N SER A 237 18.48 -6.50 -3.22
CA SER A 237 19.73 -6.27 -2.48
C SER A 237 20.25 -4.84 -2.65
N ARG A 238 19.88 -4.16 -3.73
CA ARG A 238 20.46 -2.89 -4.16
C ARG A 238 19.48 -1.73 -4.23
N VAL A 239 18.18 -2.00 -4.34
CA VAL A 239 17.15 -0.98 -4.60
C VAL A 239 16.10 -0.96 -3.50
N ARG A 240 15.57 0.23 -3.22
CA ARG A 240 14.36 0.48 -2.43
C ARG A 240 13.43 1.38 -3.23
N LEU A 241 12.13 1.13 -3.15
CA LEU A 241 11.12 1.98 -3.77
C LEU A 241 10.29 2.65 -2.68
N ASN A 242 10.39 3.95 -2.57
CA ASN A 242 9.61 4.74 -1.64
C ASN A 242 8.67 5.67 -2.41
N ALA A 243 7.51 5.96 -1.88
CA ALA A 243 6.59 6.90 -2.49
C ALA A 243 6.18 8.01 -1.53
N ILE A 244 5.90 9.19 -2.09
CA ILE A 244 5.15 10.22 -1.39
C ILE A 244 3.68 9.78 -1.33
N SER A 245 3.00 10.08 -0.25
CA SER A 245 1.61 9.67 -0.02
C SER A 245 0.70 9.87 -1.24
N GLY A 246 0.06 8.78 -1.67
CA GLY A 246 -0.83 8.74 -2.84
C GLY A 246 -0.12 8.55 -4.18
N CYS A 247 1.21 8.51 -4.20
CA CYS A 247 1.99 8.19 -5.41
C CYS A 247 2.27 6.69 -5.52
N GLY A 248 2.56 6.22 -6.72
CA GLY A 248 2.86 4.81 -6.92
C GLY A 248 2.79 4.34 -8.35
N VAL A 249 2.37 3.11 -8.54
CA VAL A 249 2.38 2.45 -9.84
C VAL A 249 0.96 2.06 -10.26
N TYR A 250 0.55 2.57 -11.39
CA TYR A 250 -0.66 2.12 -12.10
C TYR A 250 -0.27 1.05 -13.11
N VAL A 251 -0.73 -0.17 -12.86
CA VAL A 251 -0.41 -1.33 -13.70
C VAL A 251 -1.50 -1.47 -14.76
N ASP A 252 -1.12 -1.31 -16.01
CA ASP A 252 -2.04 -1.48 -17.14
C ASP A 252 -2.49 -2.93 -17.24
N PRO A 253 -3.80 -3.25 -17.15
CA PRO A 253 -4.28 -4.62 -17.22
C PRO A 253 -4.05 -5.28 -18.59
N ASP A 254 -3.89 -4.49 -19.65
CA ASP A 254 -3.71 -4.95 -21.02
C ASP A 254 -2.24 -4.96 -21.48
N GLY A 255 -1.33 -4.67 -20.56
CA GLY A 255 0.12 -4.75 -20.80
C GLY A 255 0.62 -6.19 -21.02
N THR A 256 1.87 -6.30 -21.41
CA THR A 256 2.54 -7.59 -21.66
C THR A 256 3.42 -7.97 -20.49
N TYR A 257 2.94 -8.85 -19.62
CA TYR A 257 3.66 -9.26 -18.41
C TYR A 257 4.15 -10.71 -18.50
N THR A 258 5.42 -10.92 -18.20
CA THR A 258 6.01 -12.27 -18.14
C THR A 258 5.29 -13.12 -17.10
N ASP A 259 4.67 -14.23 -17.50
CA ASP A 259 3.89 -15.11 -16.64
C ASP A 259 2.82 -14.41 -15.78
N ASN A 260 2.29 -13.28 -16.28
CA ASN A 260 1.38 -12.39 -15.55
C ASN A 260 1.97 -11.76 -14.28
N LYS A 261 3.28 -11.63 -14.16
CA LYS A 261 3.98 -11.03 -13.01
C LYS A 261 4.35 -9.59 -13.31
N VAL A 262 3.96 -8.66 -12.43
CA VAL A 262 4.25 -7.24 -12.58
C VAL A 262 5.69 -6.93 -12.18
N PHE A 263 6.05 -7.30 -10.94
CA PHE A 263 7.42 -7.15 -10.46
C PHE A 263 8.03 -8.52 -10.15
N ILE A 264 9.17 -8.80 -10.78
CA ILE A 264 10.01 -9.93 -10.41
C ILE A 264 11.09 -9.41 -9.45
N ILE A 265 11.09 -9.94 -8.22
CA ILE A 265 11.98 -9.50 -7.17
C ILE A 265 13.07 -10.55 -7.02
N THR A 266 14.29 -10.16 -7.34
CA THR A 266 15.50 -10.99 -7.22
C THR A 266 16.43 -10.37 -6.18
N GLY A 267 17.59 -10.93 -6.02
CA GLY A 267 18.68 -10.34 -5.26
C GLY A 267 20.00 -10.82 -5.80
N SER A 268 20.97 -9.96 -5.83
CA SER A 268 22.33 -10.30 -6.20
C SER A 268 23.27 -10.12 -5.03
N GLY A 269 24.22 -11.01 -4.88
CA GLY A 269 25.28 -10.85 -3.91
C GLY A 269 25.48 -12.05 -2.98
N PRO A 270 26.59 -12.08 -2.26
CA PRO A 270 26.93 -13.16 -1.34
C PRO A 270 26.01 -13.19 -0.12
N ASN A 271 25.83 -14.35 0.51
CA ASN A 271 24.98 -14.55 1.70
C ASN A 271 25.24 -13.55 2.84
N ALA A 272 26.45 -13.07 3.02
CA ALA A 272 26.79 -12.07 4.03
C ALA A 272 26.17 -10.70 3.75
N ALA A 273 25.83 -10.38 2.49
CA ALA A 273 25.18 -9.15 2.08
C ALA A 273 23.73 -9.06 2.56
N VAL A 274 23.14 -10.19 2.90
CA VAL A 274 21.71 -10.32 3.24
C VAL A 274 21.34 -9.51 4.47
N ALA A 275 22.16 -9.47 5.50
CA ALA A 275 21.80 -8.83 6.76
C ALA A 275 21.63 -7.31 6.65
N ALA A 276 22.57 -6.60 6.02
CA ALA A 276 22.51 -5.15 5.91
C ALA A 276 21.61 -4.64 4.79
N SER A 277 21.47 -5.39 3.68
CA SER A 277 20.51 -5.07 2.63
C SER A 277 19.05 -5.22 3.07
N LYS A 278 18.79 -5.83 4.24
CA LYS A 278 17.44 -5.98 4.82
C LYS A 278 17.03 -4.81 5.72
N VAL A 279 17.92 -3.85 5.94
CA VAL A 279 17.58 -2.65 6.72
C VAL A 279 16.64 -1.76 5.91
N GLY A 280 15.55 -1.33 6.55
CA GLY A 280 14.49 -0.56 5.90
C GLY A 280 13.49 -1.43 5.10
N ALA A 281 12.53 -0.79 4.48
CA ALA A 281 11.54 -1.45 3.65
C ALA A 281 11.98 -1.48 2.17
N LEU A 282 11.70 -2.59 1.48
CA LEU A 282 11.88 -2.67 0.03
C LEU A 282 10.89 -1.77 -0.69
N PHE A 283 9.64 -1.76 -0.19
CA PHE A 283 8.58 -0.85 -0.63
C PHE A 283 8.03 -0.14 0.59
N ASP A 284 7.96 1.19 0.53
CA ASP A 284 7.38 2.02 1.60
C ASP A 284 6.48 3.12 1.01
N GLY A 285 5.24 3.17 1.49
CA GLY A 285 4.27 4.19 1.10
C GLY A 285 3.73 4.09 -0.34
N VAL A 286 4.02 3.01 -1.06
CA VAL A 286 3.70 2.89 -2.49
C VAL A 286 2.27 2.42 -2.70
N LEU A 287 1.55 3.09 -3.59
CA LEU A 287 0.23 2.69 -4.06
C LEU A 287 0.35 1.86 -5.34
N PHE A 288 -0.18 0.64 -5.35
CA PHE A 288 -0.25 -0.24 -6.52
C PHE A 288 -1.69 -0.44 -6.94
N LEU A 289 -2.03 -0.03 -8.15
CA LEU A 289 -3.39 -0.13 -8.69
C LEU A 289 -3.40 -0.82 -10.05
N THR A 290 -4.40 -1.65 -10.26
CA THR A 290 -4.79 -2.12 -11.59
C THR A 290 -6.31 -2.20 -11.70
N SER A 291 -6.83 -2.26 -12.92
CA SER A 291 -8.26 -2.34 -13.23
C SER A 291 -8.57 -3.58 -14.09
N GLY A 292 -9.85 -3.82 -14.34
CA GLY A 292 -10.28 -4.91 -15.21
C GLY A 292 -10.25 -6.30 -14.55
N GLU A 293 -9.94 -7.32 -15.34
CA GLU A 293 -9.84 -8.69 -14.86
C GLU A 293 -8.62 -8.86 -13.95
N LYS A 294 -8.84 -9.48 -12.80
CA LYS A 294 -7.77 -9.74 -11.81
C LYS A 294 -6.88 -10.91 -12.26
N LYS A 295 -6.05 -10.70 -13.27
CA LYS A 295 -5.18 -11.73 -13.88
C LYS A 295 -3.70 -11.61 -13.51
N LEU A 296 -3.28 -10.46 -12.95
CA LEU A 296 -1.89 -10.14 -12.69
C LEU A 296 -1.50 -10.41 -11.23
N ASP A 297 -0.29 -10.93 -11.03
CA ASP A 297 0.35 -11.04 -9.72
C ASP A 297 1.30 -9.84 -9.53
N LEU A 298 1.19 -9.16 -8.39
CA LEU A 298 1.94 -7.92 -8.17
C LEU A 298 3.42 -8.18 -7.93
N PHE A 299 3.77 -9.02 -6.94
CA PHE A 299 5.14 -9.36 -6.58
C PHE A 299 5.41 -10.84 -6.77
N HIS A 300 6.53 -11.16 -7.41
CA HIS A 300 7.05 -12.51 -7.48
C HIS A 300 8.50 -12.53 -6.98
N ALA A 301 8.72 -13.02 -5.78
CA ALA A 301 10.05 -13.16 -5.21
C ALA A 301 10.66 -14.50 -5.63
N VAL A 302 11.78 -14.45 -6.32
CA VAL A 302 12.45 -15.63 -6.84
C VAL A 302 13.96 -15.48 -6.79
N ARG A 303 14.63 -16.54 -6.42
CA ARG A 303 16.08 -16.64 -6.45
C ARG A 303 16.62 -16.47 -7.87
N ASP A 304 17.69 -15.69 -8.03
CA ASP A 304 18.46 -15.65 -9.26
C ASP A 304 19.16 -17.02 -9.45
N SER A 305 18.80 -17.72 -10.51
CA SER A 305 19.33 -19.06 -10.80
C SER A 305 20.82 -19.07 -11.11
N THR A 306 21.42 -17.91 -11.40
CA THR A 306 22.85 -17.75 -11.72
C THR A 306 23.72 -17.59 -10.50
N ALA A 307 23.13 -17.22 -9.35
CA ALA A 307 23.86 -17.03 -8.10
C ALA A 307 23.96 -18.32 -7.30
N SER A 308 25.16 -18.74 -6.92
CA SER A 308 25.41 -19.99 -6.22
C SER A 308 24.88 -20.04 -4.78
N ASN A 309 24.63 -18.88 -4.15
CA ASN A 309 24.14 -18.75 -2.78
C ASN A 309 23.24 -17.54 -2.67
N ASP A 310 22.04 -17.65 -3.22
CA ASP A 310 21.16 -16.51 -3.35
C ASP A 310 20.06 -16.48 -2.28
N ASN A 311 20.20 -15.57 -1.37
CA ASN A 311 19.18 -15.19 -0.40
C ASN A 311 18.69 -13.74 -0.61
N GLY A 312 18.98 -13.14 -1.76
CA GLY A 312 18.61 -11.76 -2.04
C GLY A 312 17.11 -11.51 -2.11
N ALA A 313 16.33 -12.49 -2.52
CA ALA A 313 14.88 -12.40 -2.63
C ALA A 313 14.12 -12.71 -1.32
N CYS A 314 14.81 -12.94 -0.20
CA CYS A 314 14.20 -13.29 1.09
C CYS A 314 14.37 -12.21 2.16
N LEU A 315 13.65 -12.33 3.28
CA LEU A 315 13.76 -11.50 4.49
C LEU A 315 13.56 -9.98 4.26
N HIS A 316 12.74 -9.58 3.32
CA HIS A 316 12.46 -8.17 3.07
C HIS A 316 11.26 -7.65 3.87
N ASN A 317 11.30 -6.36 4.17
CA ASN A 317 10.20 -5.64 4.78
C ASN A 317 9.44 -4.84 3.72
N VAL A 318 8.13 -4.79 3.87
CA VAL A 318 7.21 -3.98 3.07
C VAL A 318 6.34 -3.19 4.03
N SER A 319 6.28 -1.88 3.91
CA SER A 319 5.54 -1.04 4.84
C SER A 319 4.62 -0.05 4.14
N ASN A 320 3.46 0.18 4.73
CA ASN A 320 2.54 1.25 4.37
C ASN A 320 2.10 1.24 2.89
N ILE A 321 2.13 0.09 2.22
CA ILE A 321 1.66 -0.01 0.84
C ILE A 321 0.14 -0.21 0.77
N ALA A 322 -0.45 0.24 -0.32
CA ALA A 322 -1.80 -0.16 -0.69
C ALA A 322 -1.80 -0.85 -2.05
N ALA A 323 -2.55 -1.96 -2.17
CA ALA A 323 -2.64 -2.69 -3.44
C ALA A 323 -4.08 -3.14 -3.75
N ARG A 324 -4.51 -2.89 -4.99
CA ARG A 324 -5.87 -3.20 -5.44
C ARG A 324 -5.91 -3.69 -6.88
N GLY A 325 -6.78 -4.69 -7.13
CA GLY A 325 -7.15 -5.15 -8.47
C GLY A 325 -6.36 -6.39 -8.94
N PHE A 326 -5.48 -6.94 -8.14
CA PHE A 326 -4.61 -8.05 -8.52
C PHE A 326 -5.23 -9.42 -8.30
N ARG A 327 -4.73 -10.42 -9.03
CA ARG A 327 -5.00 -11.83 -8.77
C ARG A 327 -4.34 -12.24 -7.46
N THR A 328 -3.04 -12.07 -7.36
CA THR A 328 -2.26 -12.35 -6.15
C THR A 328 -1.31 -11.19 -5.87
N ILE A 329 -1.24 -10.76 -4.62
CA ILE A 329 -0.30 -9.69 -4.24
C ILE A 329 1.12 -10.23 -4.20
N PHE A 330 1.33 -11.41 -3.60
CA PHE A 330 2.66 -11.98 -3.44
C PHE A 330 2.67 -13.46 -3.79
N THR A 331 3.50 -13.80 -4.75
CA THR A 331 3.86 -15.17 -5.10
C THR A 331 5.34 -15.38 -4.87
N HIS A 332 5.75 -16.58 -4.49
CA HIS A 332 7.15 -16.88 -4.32
C HIS A 332 7.60 -18.12 -5.09
N GLY A 333 8.81 -18.03 -5.62
CA GLY A 333 9.58 -19.16 -6.11
C GLY A 333 10.60 -19.62 -5.06
N ALA A 334 11.60 -20.37 -5.48
CA ALA A 334 12.70 -20.76 -4.61
C ALA A 334 13.41 -19.50 -4.05
N GLY A 335 13.70 -19.49 -2.75
CA GLY A 335 14.40 -18.40 -2.07
C GLY A 335 13.54 -17.17 -1.69
N GLY A 336 12.23 -17.20 -1.91
CA GLY A 336 11.33 -16.08 -1.61
C GLY A 336 10.71 -16.08 -0.21
N TRP A 337 11.41 -16.46 0.82
CA TRP A 337 10.91 -16.67 2.19
C TRP A 337 11.15 -15.47 3.13
N GLY A 338 10.46 -15.44 4.28
CA GLY A 338 10.74 -14.54 5.40
C GLY A 338 10.30 -13.08 5.21
N TRP A 339 9.31 -12.80 4.40
CA TRP A 339 8.83 -11.44 4.16
C TRP A 339 7.96 -10.90 5.31
N ASN A 340 8.14 -9.61 5.62
CA ASN A 340 7.36 -8.91 6.64
C ASN A 340 6.58 -7.76 6.02
N PHE A 341 5.28 -7.71 6.25
CA PHE A 341 4.37 -6.66 5.79
C PHE A 341 3.82 -5.91 7.00
N THR A 342 3.94 -4.58 7.03
CA THR A 342 3.51 -3.76 8.16
C THR A 342 2.62 -2.61 7.70
N GLY A 343 1.43 -2.48 8.30
CA GLY A 343 0.53 -1.38 8.02
C GLY A 343 0.01 -1.32 6.58
N CYS A 344 -0.08 -2.46 5.90
CA CYS A 344 -0.45 -2.53 4.50
C CYS A 344 -1.96 -2.69 4.30
N LEU A 345 -2.49 -2.07 3.24
CA LEU A 345 -3.89 -2.13 2.84
C LEU A 345 -4.04 -2.94 1.55
N PHE A 346 -4.69 -4.10 1.64
CA PHE A 346 -4.97 -4.96 0.50
C PHE A 346 -6.48 -5.08 0.30
N SER A 347 -7.01 -4.46 -0.74
CA SER A 347 -8.46 -4.44 -0.98
C SER A 347 -8.79 -4.77 -2.43
N GLY A 348 -9.86 -5.56 -2.65
CA GLY A 348 -10.34 -5.86 -3.98
C GLY A 348 -9.44 -6.79 -4.80
N ASN A 349 -8.59 -7.60 -4.15
CA ASN A 349 -7.74 -8.61 -4.79
C ASN A 349 -8.34 -10.01 -4.64
N ILE A 350 -7.89 -11.01 -5.43
CA ILE A 350 -8.34 -12.39 -5.24
C ILE A 350 -7.58 -13.05 -4.10
N ARG A 351 -6.25 -12.81 -4.02
CA ARG A 351 -5.35 -13.46 -3.07
C ARG A 351 -4.28 -12.48 -2.57
N LEU A 352 -3.92 -12.59 -1.31
CA LEU A 352 -2.78 -11.87 -0.75
C LEU A 352 -1.49 -12.64 -0.97
N MET A 353 -1.47 -13.95 -0.61
CA MET A 353 -0.29 -14.77 -0.78
C MET A 353 -0.65 -16.24 -1.04
N ASP A 354 0.01 -16.83 -2.01
CA ASP A 354 -0.02 -18.28 -2.28
C ASP A 354 1.32 -18.93 -1.89
N ILE A 355 1.29 -19.85 -0.93
CA ILE A 355 2.42 -20.70 -0.55
C ILE A 355 2.12 -22.13 -1.02
N ILE A 356 2.29 -22.36 -2.30
CA ILE A 356 1.91 -23.63 -2.95
C ILE A 356 3.10 -24.41 -3.54
N THR A 357 4.26 -23.76 -3.62
CA THR A 357 5.46 -24.38 -4.19
C THR A 357 6.24 -25.13 -3.12
N ALA A 358 6.94 -26.20 -3.52
CA ALA A 358 7.82 -26.98 -2.65
C ALA A 358 9.14 -26.25 -2.28
N GLY A 359 9.22 -24.95 -2.50
CA GLY A 359 10.37 -24.13 -2.14
C GLY A 359 10.62 -24.12 -0.64
N ASP A 360 11.83 -23.75 -0.25
CA ASP A 360 12.18 -23.54 1.15
C ASP A 360 11.37 -22.38 1.73
N THR A 361 10.54 -22.67 2.74
CA THR A 361 9.71 -21.72 3.46
C THR A 361 9.78 -21.94 4.97
N TYR A 362 10.91 -22.46 5.45
CA TYR A 362 11.11 -22.70 6.89
C TYR A 362 11.00 -21.41 7.70
N GLU A 363 11.32 -20.29 7.10
CA GLU A 363 11.09 -18.97 7.69
C GLU A 363 9.66 -18.51 7.45
N ARG A 364 9.15 -17.75 8.40
CA ARG A 364 7.79 -17.24 8.39
C ARG A 364 7.61 -16.04 7.48
N HIS A 365 6.41 -15.87 6.93
CA HIS A 365 5.93 -14.59 6.44
C HIS A 365 5.09 -13.92 7.53
N THR A 366 5.31 -12.65 7.79
CA THR A 366 4.68 -11.91 8.89
C THR A 366 3.90 -10.71 8.37
N PHE A 367 2.67 -10.55 8.85
CA PHE A 367 1.78 -9.44 8.53
C PHE A 367 1.37 -8.76 9.83
N VAL A 368 1.70 -7.48 10.00
CA VAL A 368 1.43 -6.72 11.22
C VAL A 368 0.56 -5.52 10.91
N GLY A 369 -0.61 -5.41 11.53
CA GLY A 369 -1.51 -4.29 11.33
C GLY A 369 -2.01 -4.13 9.90
N CYS A 370 -2.14 -5.24 9.15
CA CYS A 370 -2.58 -5.22 7.77
C CYS A 370 -4.10 -5.35 7.65
N LEU A 371 -4.66 -4.77 6.58
CA LEU A 371 -6.06 -4.96 6.22
C LEU A 371 -6.17 -5.82 4.96
N TRP A 372 -7.03 -6.85 5.00
CA TRP A 372 -7.50 -7.62 3.86
C TRP A 372 -9.00 -7.42 3.66
N GLY A 373 -9.40 -6.93 2.51
CA GLY A 373 -10.82 -6.66 2.28
C GLY A 373 -11.28 -6.80 0.84
N ASN A 374 -12.58 -7.00 0.67
CA ASN A 374 -13.27 -7.08 -0.63
C ASN A 374 -12.64 -8.08 -1.62
N GLY A 375 -12.19 -9.22 -1.11
CA GLY A 375 -11.46 -10.23 -1.89
C GLY A 375 -11.85 -11.66 -1.58
N GLY A 376 -11.08 -12.61 -2.10
CA GLY A 376 -11.16 -14.02 -1.76
C GLY A 376 -10.52 -14.33 -0.39
N TYR A 377 -10.11 -15.56 -0.16
CA TYR A 377 -9.25 -15.89 0.97
C TYR A 377 -7.87 -15.24 0.79
N ALA A 378 -7.38 -14.54 1.82
CA ALA A 378 -6.08 -13.86 1.76
C ALA A 378 -4.94 -14.84 1.48
N PHE A 379 -4.92 -15.97 2.17
CA PHE A 379 -3.82 -16.94 2.09
C PHE A 379 -4.28 -18.29 1.57
N LYS A 380 -3.44 -18.90 0.72
CA LYS A 380 -3.52 -20.31 0.38
C LYS A 380 -2.20 -20.98 0.75
N ILE A 381 -2.25 -21.90 1.71
CA ILE A 381 -1.08 -22.55 2.26
C ILE A 381 -1.17 -24.04 1.94
N ASN A 382 -0.30 -24.51 1.08
CA ASN A 382 -0.17 -25.92 0.70
C ASN A 382 1.31 -26.34 0.64
N ASN A 383 2.03 -26.03 1.70
CA ASN A 383 3.44 -26.40 1.86
C ASN A 383 3.66 -26.78 3.34
N PRO A 384 4.15 -27.97 3.66
CA PRO A 384 4.33 -28.41 5.07
C PRO A 384 5.29 -27.52 5.86
N ASN A 385 6.18 -26.80 5.18
CA ASN A 385 7.09 -25.82 5.80
C ASN A 385 6.53 -24.39 5.80
N GLY A 386 5.39 -24.15 5.14
CA GLY A 386 4.76 -22.84 5.05
C GLY A 386 4.29 -22.34 6.39
N LYS A 387 4.72 -21.12 6.77
CA LYS A 387 4.33 -20.45 8.01
C LYS A 387 3.90 -19.02 7.74
N ILE A 388 2.72 -18.68 8.23
CA ILE A 388 2.21 -17.29 8.20
C ILE A 388 1.88 -16.82 9.60
N TYR A 389 2.31 -15.61 9.93
CA TYR A 389 1.95 -14.89 11.13
C TYR A 389 1.12 -13.67 10.75
N TRP A 390 -0.12 -13.62 11.21
CA TRP A 390 -1.03 -12.49 11.09
C TRP A 390 -1.20 -11.85 12.47
N ILE A 391 -0.71 -10.63 12.65
CA ILE A 391 -0.60 -9.99 13.96
C ILE A 391 -1.36 -8.67 13.94
N GLY A 392 -2.53 -8.68 14.57
CA GLY A 392 -3.45 -7.54 14.59
C GLY A 392 -3.82 -7.09 13.19
N GLY A 393 -5.06 -6.80 12.95
CA GLY A 393 -5.47 -6.37 11.64
C GLY A 393 -6.95 -6.60 11.38
N SER A 394 -7.35 -6.44 10.11
CA SER A 394 -8.75 -6.51 9.72
C SER A 394 -8.93 -7.45 8.54
N VAL A 395 -10.02 -8.22 8.57
CA VAL A 395 -10.45 -9.11 7.50
C VAL A 395 -11.89 -8.75 7.16
N ASP A 396 -12.07 -7.87 6.15
CA ASP A 396 -13.34 -7.19 5.92
C ASP A 396 -13.95 -7.51 4.56
N TYR A 397 -15.22 -7.91 4.55
CA TYR A 397 -16.01 -8.10 3.32
C TYR A 397 -15.32 -8.98 2.28
N CYS A 398 -14.71 -10.09 2.72
CA CYS A 398 -13.99 -11.06 1.89
C CYS A 398 -14.42 -12.49 2.20
N ASP A 399 -13.94 -13.49 1.44
CA ASP A 399 -14.30 -14.89 1.69
C ASP A 399 -13.71 -15.38 3.03
N GLY A 400 -12.51 -14.97 3.39
CA GLY A 400 -11.87 -15.32 4.64
C GLY A 400 -10.39 -14.97 4.70
N LEU A 401 -9.72 -15.43 5.76
CA LEU A 401 -8.30 -15.18 5.95
C LEU A 401 -7.44 -16.24 5.28
N ALA A 402 -7.71 -17.53 5.49
CA ALA A 402 -6.84 -18.57 4.96
C ALA A 402 -7.54 -19.87 4.57
N GLN A 403 -7.02 -20.52 3.53
CA GLN A 403 -7.23 -21.93 3.22
C GLN A 403 -5.91 -22.66 3.41
N ILE A 404 -5.88 -23.67 4.32
CA ILE A 404 -4.68 -24.38 4.71
C ILE A 404 -4.84 -25.87 4.41
N THR A 405 -4.11 -26.35 3.42
CA THR A 405 -4.06 -27.80 3.10
C THR A 405 -2.87 -28.47 3.79
N SER A 406 -1.76 -27.74 3.90
CA SER A 406 -0.55 -28.18 4.59
C SER A 406 0.23 -26.97 5.05
N GLY A 407 0.80 -27.00 6.26
CA GLY A 407 1.54 -25.88 6.85
C GLY A 407 0.86 -25.31 8.11
N HIS A 408 1.32 -24.16 8.53
CA HIS A 408 0.89 -23.53 9.78
C HIS A 408 0.56 -22.04 9.62
N MET A 409 -0.49 -21.62 10.29
CA MET A 409 -0.81 -20.21 10.47
C MET A 409 -0.97 -19.85 11.93
N GLU A 410 -0.49 -18.69 12.31
CA GLU A 410 -0.68 -18.10 13.63
C GLU A 410 -1.34 -16.73 13.51
N VAL A 411 -2.42 -16.52 14.27
CA VAL A 411 -3.17 -15.27 14.34
C VAL A 411 -3.08 -14.73 15.75
N ASN A 412 -2.54 -13.52 15.90
CA ASN A 412 -2.25 -12.90 17.18
C ASN A 412 -2.78 -11.47 17.28
N GLY A 413 -2.88 -10.95 18.49
CA GLY A 413 -3.22 -9.55 18.76
C GLY A 413 -4.70 -9.25 18.59
N HIS A 414 -5.02 -7.97 18.36
CA HIS A 414 -6.39 -7.55 18.07
C HIS A 414 -6.70 -7.74 16.59
N ASN A 415 -7.71 -8.54 16.29
CA ASN A 415 -8.14 -8.84 14.93
C ASN A 415 -9.63 -8.53 14.77
N GLU A 416 -9.98 -7.81 13.72
CA GLU A 416 -11.37 -7.61 13.31
C GLU A 416 -11.72 -8.58 12.18
N TRP A 417 -12.93 -9.10 12.22
CA TRP A 417 -13.49 -9.93 11.17
C TRP A 417 -14.94 -9.57 10.92
N THR A 418 -15.18 -8.99 9.76
CA THR A 418 -16.55 -8.73 9.31
C THR A 418 -17.08 -9.96 8.62
N GLU A 419 -18.18 -10.46 9.15
CA GLU A 419 -18.81 -11.71 8.80
C GLU A 419 -19.04 -11.89 7.28
N ARG A 420 -18.84 -13.12 6.87
CA ARG A 420 -19.24 -13.67 5.58
C ARG A 420 -19.90 -15.03 5.79
N THR A 421 -20.34 -15.62 4.71
CA THR A 421 -20.95 -16.96 4.68
C THR A 421 -19.91 -18.09 4.65
N GLN A 422 -18.64 -17.75 4.64
CA GLN A 422 -17.51 -18.70 4.59
C GLN A 422 -16.71 -18.67 5.92
N PRO A 423 -16.04 -19.75 6.29
CA PRO A 423 -15.14 -19.76 7.43
C PRO A 423 -14.04 -18.71 7.33
N LEU A 424 -13.63 -18.10 8.46
CA LEU A 424 -12.46 -17.23 8.50
C LEU A 424 -11.20 -17.97 8.08
N VAL A 425 -11.02 -19.19 8.60
CA VAL A 425 -9.95 -20.11 8.19
C VAL A 425 -10.54 -21.49 7.91
N GLU A 426 -10.18 -22.02 6.74
CA GLU A 426 -10.56 -23.35 6.29
C GLU A 426 -9.34 -24.26 6.22
N ILE A 427 -9.32 -25.30 7.04
CA ILE A 427 -8.29 -26.33 7.04
C ILE A 427 -8.83 -27.52 6.23
N THR A 428 -8.14 -27.85 5.13
CA THR A 428 -8.58 -28.86 4.17
C THR A 428 -7.69 -30.10 4.13
N GLY A 429 -6.60 -30.16 4.90
CA GLY A 429 -5.69 -31.27 4.92
C GLY A 429 -5.19 -31.66 6.30
N SER A 430 -4.66 -32.89 6.44
CA SER A 430 -4.21 -33.46 7.71
C SER A 430 -2.96 -32.81 8.29
N ASN A 431 -2.08 -32.30 7.42
CA ASN A 431 -0.79 -31.68 7.82
C ASN A 431 -0.88 -30.17 7.97
N ALA A 432 -2.03 -29.70 8.35
CA ALA A 432 -2.30 -28.26 8.53
C ALA A 432 -2.68 -27.96 9.97
N SER A 433 -2.33 -26.76 10.45
CA SER A 433 -2.69 -26.30 11.79
C SER A 433 -2.84 -24.78 11.85
N LEU A 434 -3.64 -24.32 12.81
CA LEU A 434 -3.90 -22.93 13.11
C LEU A 434 -3.77 -22.69 14.61
N THR A 435 -3.07 -21.63 14.99
CA THR A 435 -3.08 -21.11 16.37
C THR A 435 -3.66 -19.70 16.35
N VAL A 436 -4.60 -19.43 17.25
CA VAL A 436 -5.24 -18.09 17.39
C VAL A 436 -5.12 -17.64 18.84
N SER A 437 -4.68 -16.41 19.05
CA SER A 437 -4.55 -15.79 20.36
C SER A 437 -4.87 -14.30 20.35
N GLY A 438 -5.15 -13.71 21.51
CA GLY A 438 -5.46 -12.29 21.65
C GLY A 438 -6.95 -11.97 21.51
N THR A 439 -7.28 -10.80 20.98
CA THR A 439 -8.67 -10.32 20.85
C THR A 439 -9.20 -10.55 19.45
N MET A 440 -10.34 -11.21 19.34
CA MET A 440 -11.08 -11.37 18.11
C MET A 440 -12.37 -10.56 18.20
N PHE A 441 -12.46 -9.49 17.41
CA PHE A 441 -13.69 -8.72 17.25
C PHE A 441 -14.46 -9.23 16.03
N VAL A 442 -15.64 -9.80 16.28
CA VAL A 442 -16.47 -10.40 15.24
C VAL A 442 -17.69 -9.52 15.00
N ARG A 443 -17.82 -9.03 13.79
CA ARG A 443 -19.03 -8.33 13.32
C ARG A 443 -19.81 -9.25 12.42
N GLY A 444 -21.04 -9.55 12.81
CA GLY A 444 -21.84 -10.49 12.07
C GLY A 444 -23.21 -9.96 11.69
N ASN A 445 -23.67 -10.27 10.51
CA ASN A 445 -24.99 -9.89 10.01
C ASN A 445 -25.63 -10.98 9.13
N THR A 446 -25.31 -12.25 9.29
CA THR A 446 -25.97 -13.29 8.51
C THR A 446 -26.94 -14.12 9.33
N THR A 447 -27.98 -14.60 8.66
CA THR A 447 -28.90 -15.60 9.18
C THR A 447 -28.40 -17.03 8.97
N THR A 448 -27.26 -17.21 8.28
CA THR A 448 -26.71 -18.51 7.91
C THR A 448 -25.77 -19.00 8.98
N GLU A 449 -25.92 -20.25 9.41
CA GLU A 449 -24.98 -20.92 10.31
C GLU A 449 -23.66 -21.16 9.56
N TYR A 450 -22.54 -20.77 10.17
CA TYR A 450 -21.18 -21.00 9.66
C TYR A 450 -20.22 -21.28 10.81
N TYR A 451 -19.04 -21.79 10.47
CA TYR A 451 -17.95 -21.97 11.42
C TYR A 451 -16.92 -20.87 11.21
N MET A 452 -16.39 -20.31 12.31
CA MET A 452 -15.22 -19.41 12.19
C MET A 452 -14.02 -20.16 11.66
N PHE A 453 -13.80 -21.36 12.19
CA PHE A 453 -12.69 -22.23 11.81
C PHE A 453 -13.23 -23.59 11.37
N GLN A 454 -13.04 -23.92 10.10
CA GLN A 454 -13.38 -25.23 9.58
C GLN A 454 -12.15 -26.12 9.64
N GLN A 455 -12.25 -27.29 10.28
CA GLN A 455 -11.17 -28.24 10.44
C GLN A 455 -11.41 -29.50 9.60
N TYR A 456 -10.33 -30.07 9.05
CA TYR A 456 -10.34 -31.38 8.39
C TYR A 456 -10.30 -32.52 9.40
N GLN A 457 -9.55 -32.34 10.50
CA GLN A 457 -9.44 -33.28 11.63
C GLN A 457 -9.58 -32.52 12.95
N LYS A 458 -9.91 -33.25 14.02
CA LYS A 458 -9.98 -32.69 15.38
C LYS A 458 -8.61 -32.13 15.79
N ARG A 459 -8.65 -31.05 16.59
CA ARG A 459 -7.48 -30.43 17.25
C ARG A 459 -6.44 -29.80 16.31
N GLN A 460 -6.80 -29.51 15.06
CA GLN A 460 -5.93 -28.73 14.17
C GLN A 460 -5.96 -27.23 14.49
N VAL A 461 -7.02 -26.75 15.16
CA VAL A 461 -7.13 -25.38 15.64
C VAL A 461 -6.84 -25.33 17.14
N THR A 462 -5.92 -24.45 17.51
CA THR A 462 -5.61 -24.11 18.91
C THR A 462 -6.07 -22.69 19.20
N LEU A 463 -6.93 -22.53 20.20
CA LEU A 463 -7.40 -21.24 20.70
C LEU A 463 -6.76 -20.99 22.06
N LYS A 464 -5.97 -19.93 22.17
CA LYS A 464 -5.15 -19.69 23.36
C LYS A 464 -5.25 -18.23 23.80
N ASP A 465 -5.58 -18.01 25.09
CA ASP A 465 -5.62 -16.67 25.69
C ASP A 465 -6.44 -15.68 24.85
N MET A 466 -7.66 -16.06 24.47
CA MET A 466 -8.51 -15.29 23.57
C MET A 466 -9.63 -14.56 24.28
N VAL A 467 -9.91 -13.36 23.76
CA VAL A 467 -11.09 -12.57 24.11
C VAL A 467 -11.95 -12.41 22.86
N PHE A 468 -13.16 -12.94 22.88
CA PHE A 468 -14.13 -12.75 21.81
C PHE A 468 -15.01 -11.54 22.11
N ILE A 469 -15.02 -10.56 21.22
CA ILE A 469 -15.88 -9.37 21.32
C ILE A 469 -16.79 -9.31 20.09
N THR A 470 -18.00 -8.81 20.29
CA THR A 470 -18.95 -8.57 19.20
C THR A 470 -19.74 -7.29 19.46
N ASP A 471 -20.20 -6.63 18.41
CA ASP A 471 -21.03 -5.42 18.49
C ASP A 471 -22.48 -5.68 18.91
N GLY A 472 -22.83 -6.91 19.12
CA GLY A 472 -24.08 -7.30 19.75
C GLY A 472 -25.33 -7.31 18.88
N VAL A 473 -25.26 -6.87 17.64
CA VAL A 473 -26.49 -6.66 16.86
C VAL A 473 -26.93 -7.90 16.10
N ASN A 474 -26.06 -8.77 15.66
CA ASN A 474 -26.43 -9.97 14.90
C ASN A 474 -25.34 -11.02 14.82
N VAL A 475 -24.69 -11.37 15.91
CA VAL A 475 -23.82 -12.54 15.91
C VAL A 475 -24.71 -13.78 15.89
N ASN A 476 -25.17 -14.11 14.73
CA ASN A 476 -25.92 -15.30 14.56
C ASN A 476 -25.03 -16.51 14.68
N LYS A 477 -25.18 -17.20 15.85
CA LYS A 477 -25.02 -18.65 15.95
C LYS A 477 -23.77 -19.23 15.29
N GLY A 478 -22.70 -18.40 15.15
CA GLY A 478 -21.43 -18.87 14.63
C GLY A 478 -20.83 -19.85 15.61
N LEU A 479 -20.71 -21.08 15.20
CA LEU A 479 -19.90 -22.04 15.90
C LEU A 479 -18.45 -21.69 15.66
N ILE A 480 -17.65 -21.66 16.70
CA ILE A 480 -16.21 -21.37 16.55
C ILE A 480 -15.56 -22.37 15.61
N SER A 481 -15.93 -23.67 15.72
CA SER A 481 -15.40 -24.70 14.82
C SER A 481 -16.39 -25.83 14.58
N ASN A 482 -16.24 -26.52 13.44
CA ASN A 482 -16.99 -27.74 13.11
C ASN A 482 -16.55 -28.95 13.93
N LEU A 483 -15.29 -28.99 14.40
CA LEU A 483 -14.70 -30.08 15.15
C LEU A 483 -14.06 -29.58 16.46
N GLU A 484 -13.70 -30.52 17.34
CA GLU A 484 -13.01 -30.23 18.59
C GLU A 484 -11.75 -29.40 18.37
N VAL A 485 -11.59 -28.32 19.15
CA VAL A 485 -10.41 -27.44 19.16
C VAL A 485 -9.60 -27.68 20.43
N VAL A 486 -8.30 -27.44 20.38
CA VAL A 486 -7.46 -27.27 21.56
C VAL A 486 -7.68 -25.86 22.11
N LYS A 487 -7.95 -25.73 23.40
CA LYS A 487 -8.30 -24.43 24.00
C LYS A 487 -7.67 -24.21 25.37
N SER A 488 -7.39 -22.93 25.66
CA SER A 488 -7.03 -22.42 26.98
C SER A 488 -7.43 -20.95 27.12
N ASN A 489 -7.95 -20.55 28.28
CA ASN A 489 -8.27 -19.16 28.63
C ASN A 489 -9.13 -18.41 27.59
N LEU A 490 -10.33 -18.89 27.30
CA LEU A 490 -11.27 -18.16 26.44
C LEU A 490 -12.17 -17.24 27.28
N THR A 491 -12.29 -15.99 26.89
CA THR A 491 -13.09 -14.98 27.58
C THR A 491 -14.16 -14.40 26.64
N PHE A 492 -15.37 -14.27 27.13
CA PHE A 492 -16.52 -13.71 26.43
C PHE A 492 -17.11 -12.60 27.33
N PRO A 493 -16.66 -11.35 27.15
CA PRO A 493 -16.95 -10.25 28.07
C PRO A 493 -18.40 -9.77 28.06
N ASN A 494 -19.14 -10.01 26.98
CA ASN A 494 -20.54 -9.59 26.88
C ASN A 494 -21.47 -10.74 26.49
N ASP A 495 -22.76 -10.55 26.70
CA ASP A 495 -23.75 -11.61 26.45
C ASP A 495 -23.89 -11.96 24.97
N ALA A 496 -23.67 -11.00 24.07
CA ALA A 496 -23.65 -11.24 22.65
C ALA A 496 -22.47 -12.15 22.25
N ALA A 497 -21.28 -11.91 22.82
CA ALA A 497 -20.12 -12.78 22.60
C ALA A 497 -20.35 -14.21 23.14
N LYS A 498 -21.14 -14.37 24.19
CA LYS A 498 -21.51 -15.69 24.73
C LYS A 498 -22.38 -16.51 23.79
N SER A 499 -22.99 -15.91 22.78
CA SER A 499 -23.74 -16.64 21.76
C SER A 499 -22.81 -17.39 20.77
N ILE A 500 -21.52 -17.05 20.76
CA ILE A 500 -20.50 -17.75 20.00
C ILE A 500 -20.12 -19.02 20.76
N ALA A 501 -20.64 -20.15 20.31
CA ALA A 501 -20.33 -21.44 20.88
C ALA A 501 -19.23 -22.16 20.09
N TYR A 502 -18.42 -22.93 20.76
CA TYR A 502 -17.49 -23.84 20.09
C TYR A 502 -17.90 -25.29 20.39
N HIS A 503 -17.68 -26.17 19.42
CA HIS A 503 -17.87 -27.60 19.66
C HIS A 503 -16.73 -28.13 20.53
N SER A 504 -17.08 -28.75 21.64
CA SER A 504 -16.12 -29.52 22.44
C SER A 504 -15.94 -30.93 21.86
N SER A 505 -16.91 -31.40 21.10
CA SER A 505 -16.92 -32.71 20.44
C SER A 505 -17.99 -32.70 19.34
N ASP A 506 -17.64 -33.14 18.16
CA ASP A 506 -18.60 -33.43 17.09
C ASP A 506 -19.27 -34.79 17.25
N GLU A 507 -18.80 -35.54 18.26
CA GLU A 507 -19.34 -36.84 18.54
C GLU A 507 -20.72 -36.70 19.17
N ASN A 508 -21.67 -37.38 18.59
CA ASN A 508 -22.90 -37.70 19.30
C ASN A 508 -22.53 -38.49 20.55
N LEU A 509 -22.77 -37.92 21.71
CA LEU A 509 -22.45 -38.55 23.00
C LEU A 509 -23.09 -39.93 23.16
N LEU A 510 -24.08 -40.28 22.35
CA LEU A 510 -24.76 -41.57 22.33
C LEU A 510 -24.04 -42.63 21.48
N ILE A 511 -23.02 -42.26 20.64
CA ILE A 511 -22.27 -43.19 19.78
C ILE A 511 -20.96 -43.63 20.43
N SER A 512 -20.44 -42.89 21.42
CA SER A 512 -19.13 -43.15 21.97
C SER A 512 -19.05 -44.53 22.63
N THR A 513 -18.14 -45.37 22.12
CA THR A 513 -17.80 -46.69 22.72
C THR A 513 -17.16 -46.56 24.10
N ASN A 514 -16.76 -45.39 24.50
CA ASN A 514 -16.30 -45.03 25.85
C ASN A 514 -17.42 -44.27 26.56
N ALA A 515 -18.46 -44.96 26.96
CA ALA A 515 -19.66 -44.44 27.62
C ALA A 515 -19.40 -43.24 28.55
N VAL A 516 -19.37 -42.06 27.98
CA VAL A 516 -19.23 -40.79 28.71
C VAL A 516 -20.56 -40.38 29.32
N VAL A 517 -21.64 -41.04 28.94
CA VAL A 517 -23.00 -40.69 29.31
C VAL A 517 -23.63 -41.89 30.01
N ASP A 518 -23.97 -41.68 31.25
CA ASP A 518 -24.75 -42.66 32.05
C ASP A 518 -26.25 -42.36 31.86
N PHE A 519 -27.03 -43.34 31.47
CA PHE A 519 -28.48 -43.19 31.34
C PHE A 519 -29.24 -44.27 32.10
N SER A 520 -30.36 -43.86 32.65
CA SER A 520 -31.24 -44.75 33.41
C SER A 520 -32.71 -44.36 33.25
N LEU A 521 -33.57 -45.36 33.37
CA LEU A 521 -35.01 -45.15 33.46
C LEU A 521 -35.48 -45.25 34.92
N SER A 522 -36.38 -44.38 35.33
CA SER A 522 -37.02 -44.47 36.65
C SER A 522 -37.95 -45.71 36.78
N SER A 523 -38.43 -46.23 35.64
CA SER A 523 -39.25 -47.47 35.63
C SER A 523 -38.91 -48.30 34.39
N THR A 524 -38.33 -49.47 34.60
CA THR A 524 -38.02 -50.42 33.51
C THR A 524 -39.16 -51.43 33.27
N THR A 525 -40.20 -51.38 34.04
CA THR A 525 -41.38 -52.26 33.88
C THR A 525 -42.30 -51.82 32.77
N ASN A 526 -42.41 -50.48 32.61
CA ASN A 526 -43.37 -49.89 31.67
C ASN A 526 -42.71 -49.36 30.40
N HIS A 527 -41.39 -49.23 30.43
CA HIS A 527 -40.60 -48.71 29.32
C HIS A 527 -39.30 -49.48 29.13
N THR A 528 -38.86 -49.61 27.90
CA THR A 528 -37.52 -50.13 27.57
C THR A 528 -36.66 -49.01 26.99
N VAL A 529 -35.37 -49.10 27.18
CA VAL A 529 -34.40 -48.21 26.57
C VAL A 529 -33.38 -49.00 25.79
N SER A 530 -33.07 -48.54 24.61
CA SER A 530 -32.02 -49.11 23.74
C SER A 530 -31.19 -48.01 23.09
N VAL A 531 -29.93 -48.29 22.80
CA VAL A 531 -29.06 -47.44 21.97
C VAL A 531 -28.65 -48.22 20.76
N THR A 532 -29.03 -47.75 19.57
CA THR A 532 -28.73 -48.40 18.32
C THR A 532 -28.35 -47.30 17.32
N ASP A 533 -27.25 -47.46 16.61
CA ASP A 533 -26.74 -46.51 15.59
C ASP A 533 -26.66 -45.04 16.10
N GLY A 534 -26.26 -44.89 17.37
CA GLY A 534 -26.12 -43.57 17.97
C GLY A 534 -27.43 -42.87 18.36
N LYS A 535 -28.54 -43.58 18.33
CA LYS A 535 -29.83 -43.10 18.76
C LYS A 535 -30.26 -43.81 20.05
N LEU A 536 -30.69 -43.02 21.03
CA LEU A 536 -31.27 -43.55 22.26
C LEU A 536 -32.78 -43.56 22.10
N THR A 537 -33.38 -44.76 22.21
CA THR A 537 -34.81 -44.98 22.04
C THR A 537 -35.42 -45.45 23.33
N VAL A 538 -36.46 -44.75 23.81
CA VAL A 538 -37.32 -45.16 24.91
C VAL A 538 -38.65 -45.60 24.33
N THR A 539 -39.00 -46.87 24.50
CA THR A 539 -40.25 -47.44 23.98
C THR A 539 -41.20 -47.82 25.12
N ALA A 540 -42.45 -47.43 25.00
CA ALA A 540 -43.46 -47.79 25.96
C ALA A 540 -43.87 -49.24 25.79
N VAL A 541 -43.71 -50.04 26.84
CA VAL A 541 -44.18 -51.41 26.95
C VAL A 541 -45.64 -51.41 27.38
N THR A 542 -46.01 -50.50 28.30
CA THR A 542 -47.36 -50.29 28.78
C THR A 542 -47.76 -48.83 28.53
N GLY A 543 -48.81 -48.60 27.73
CA GLY A 543 -49.27 -47.26 27.41
C GLY A 543 -49.88 -46.53 28.59
N GLY A 544 -49.86 -45.21 28.53
CA GLY A 544 -50.45 -44.34 29.54
C GLY A 544 -49.68 -44.23 30.86
N THR A 545 -48.47 -44.78 30.93
CA THR A 545 -47.60 -44.72 32.09
C THR A 545 -46.57 -43.64 31.98
N THR A 546 -45.99 -43.21 33.11
CA THR A 546 -44.93 -42.20 33.19
C THR A 546 -43.61 -42.83 33.61
N SER A 547 -42.53 -42.46 32.95
CA SER A 547 -41.17 -42.78 33.38
C SER A 547 -40.28 -41.56 33.15
N HIS A 548 -39.18 -41.50 33.85
CA HIS A 548 -38.15 -40.49 33.65
C HIS A 548 -36.94 -41.16 33.03
N LEU A 549 -36.47 -40.64 31.91
CA LEU A 549 -35.18 -40.94 31.34
C LEU A 549 -34.16 -39.94 31.87
N TYR A 550 -33.20 -40.40 32.63
CA TYR A 550 -32.09 -39.60 33.13
C TYR A 550 -30.88 -39.84 32.26
N ILE A 551 -30.25 -38.74 31.80
CA ILE A 551 -28.96 -38.77 31.14
C ILE A 551 -27.99 -37.90 31.95
N ASP A 552 -27.00 -38.52 32.59
CA ASP A 552 -25.98 -37.83 33.39
C ASP A 552 -24.72 -37.63 32.60
N ILE A 553 -24.44 -36.40 32.27
CA ILE A 553 -23.28 -36.00 31.47
C ILE A 553 -22.20 -35.46 32.39
N PRO A 554 -21.00 -36.08 32.46
CA PRO A 554 -19.89 -35.54 33.24
C PRO A 554 -19.56 -34.10 32.88
N VAL A 555 -19.41 -33.24 33.90
CA VAL A 555 -19.05 -31.82 33.73
C VAL A 555 -17.90 -31.46 34.66
N MET A 556 -17.15 -30.45 34.30
CA MET A 556 -16.06 -29.92 35.11
C MET A 556 -16.52 -28.64 35.81
N GLY A 557 -16.33 -28.56 37.14
CA GLY A 557 -16.62 -27.36 37.90
C GLY A 557 -15.83 -26.12 37.39
N ASN A 558 -16.39 -24.93 37.56
CA ASN A 558 -15.88 -23.65 37.08
C ASN A 558 -15.81 -23.55 35.54
N THR A 559 -16.61 -24.29 34.83
CA THR A 559 -16.79 -24.17 33.39
C THR A 559 -18.20 -23.69 33.05
N LYS A 560 -18.40 -23.29 31.80
CA LYS A 560 -19.75 -23.12 31.25
C LYS A 560 -20.02 -24.23 30.24
N VAL A 561 -21.21 -24.81 30.34
CA VAL A 561 -21.63 -25.87 29.43
C VAL A 561 -22.98 -25.57 28.80
N GLY A 562 -23.13 -26.00 27.57
CA GLY A 562 -24.38 -26.04 26.84
C GLY A 562 -24.53 -27.39 26.13
N PHE A 563 -25.72 -27.69 25.66
CA PHE A 563 -25.95 -28.89 24.89
C PHE A 563 -26.95 -28.62 23.76
N LYS A 564 -26.83 -29.40 22.69
CA LYS A 564 -27.81 -29.47 21.59
C LYS A 564 -28.27 -30.91 21.48
N LEU A 565 -29.56 -31.11 21.37
CA LEU A 565 -30.10 -32.43 21.11
C LEU A 565 -31.13 -32.37 19.99
N VAL A 566 -31.25 -33.46 19.26
CA VAL A 566 -32.32 -33.68 18.30
C VAL A 566 -33.11 -34.89 18.75
N ALA A 567 -34.40 -34.75 18.89
CA ALA A 567 -35.24 -35.82 19.32
C ALA A 567 -36.61 -35.82 18.62
N SER A 568 -37.25 -36.98 18.61
CA SER A 568 -38.58 -37.16 18.03
C SER A 568 -39.47 -37.96 19.00
N ASN A 569 -40.76 -37.74 18.89
CA ASN A 569 -41.78 -38.46 19.66
C ASN A 569 -42.78 -39.09 18.66
N THR A 570 -42.77 -40.41 18.59
CA THR A 570 -43.63 -41.17 17.69
C THR A 570 -45.03 -41.48 18.28
N SER A 571 -45.24 -41.14 19.58
CA SER A 571 -46.52 -41.34 20.23
C SER A 571 -47.59 -40.34 19.76
N SER A 572 -48.80 -40.81 19.51
CA SER A 572 -49.95 -39.95 19.27
C SER A 572 -50.52 -39.32 20.56
N LEU A 573 -50.08 -39.74 21.73
CA LEU A 573 -50.50 -39.26 23.03
C LEU A 573 -49.29 -38.80 23.85
N GLY A 574 -49.47 -37.72 24.59
CA GLY A 574 -48.51 -37.25 25.52
C GLY A 574 -47.42 -36.35 24.93
N ALA A 575 -46.86 -35.50 25.72
CA ALA A 575 -45.71 -34.65 25.43
C ALA A 575 -44.51 -35.05 26.29
N ILE A 576 -43.34 -34.99 25.71
CA ILE A 576 -42.08 -35.22 26.44
C ILE A 576 -41.55 -33.86 26.88
N SER A 577 -41.22 -33.71 28.16
CA SER A 577 -40.59 -32.51 28.70
C SER A 577 -39.19 -32.81 29.19
N LEU A 578 -38.30 -31.84 29.06
CA LEU A 578 -36.92 -31.92 29.53
C LEU A 578 -36.70 -30.98 30.72
N ASN A 579 -36.31 -31.52 31.86
CA ASN A 579 -35.78 -30.80 33.00
C ASN A 579 -34.25 -30.94 33.06
N LYS A 580 -33.61 -30.03 33.74
CA LYS A 580 -32.13 -29.98 33.82
C LYS A 580 -31.71 -29.70 35.25
N SER A 581 -30.72 -30.43 35.75
CA SER A 581 -30.16 -30.20 37.09
C SER A 581 -28.67 -30.51 37.16
N LEU A 582 -27.98 -29.91 38.12
CA LEU A 582 -26.57 -30.18 38.41
C LEU A 582 -26.46 -31.09 39.59
N LEU A 583 -25.60 -32.09 39.52
CA LEU A 583 -25.40 -33.09 40.53
C LEU A 583 -23.93 -33.10 41.00
N THR A 584 -23.74 -33.47 42.29
CA THR A 584 -22.43 -33.85 42.86
C THR A 584 -21.93 -35.16 42.28
N LEU A 585 -20.70 -35.53 42.58
CA LEU A 585 -20.13 -36.86 42.26
C LEU A 585 -20.95 -38.00 42.81
N SER A 586 -21.60 -37.82 43.98
CA SER A 586 -22.53 -38.78 44.58
C SER A 586 -23.95 -38.69 44.01
N LYS A 587 -24.15 -38.02 42.91
CA LYS A 587 -25.43 -37.81 42.21
C LYS A 587 -26.50 -37.08 43.04
N ARG A 588 -26.09 -36.31 44.05
CA ARG A 588 -27.00 -35.44 44.80
C ARG A 588 -27.21 -34.13 44.06
N GLN A 589 -28.47 -33.72 43.92
CA GLN A 589 -28.80 -32.47 43.25
C GLN A 589 -28.23 -31.24 44.01
N ILE A 590 -27.56 -30.36 43.28
CA ILE A 590 -27.01 -29.10 43.77
C ILE A 590 -27.93 -27.95 43.42
N SER A 591 -28.36 -27.91 42.15
CA SER A 591 -29.24 -26.86 41.63
C SER A 591 -30.17 -27.41 40.56
N ASP A 592 -31.35 -26.80 40.49
CA ASP A 592 -32.31 -27.01 39.43
C ASP A 592 -32.11 -25.89 38.37
N LEU A 593 -31.90 -26.31 37.15
CA LEU A 593 -31.71 -25.42 36.02
C LEU A 593 -32.99 -25.26 35.18
N SER A 594 -34.14 -25.73 35.67
CA SER A 594 -35.43 -25.70 34.93
C SER A 594 -35.85 -24.27 34.56
N ALA A 595 -35.46 -23.27 35.35
CA ALA A 595 -35.69 -21.86 35.08
C ALA A 595 -35.00 -21.32 33.78
N SER A 596 -34.01 -22.06 33.26
CA SER A 596 -33.30 -21.71 32.01
C SER A 596 -34.02 -22.17 30.74
N GLY A 597 -35.29 -22.51 30.82
CA GLY A 597 -36.15 -22.96 29.72
C GLY A 597 -36.40 -24.47 29.72
N THR A 598 -37.60 -24.87 29.46
CA THR A 598 -38.03 -26.28 29.27
C THR A 598 -38.17 -26.52 27.76
N ALA A 599 -37.53 -27.59 27.28
CA ALA A 599 -37.82 -28.11 25.94
C ALA A 599 -38.94 -29.15 26.05
N SER A 600 -39.80 -29.19 25.05
CA SER A 600 -40.85 -30.21 25.00
C SER A 600 -41.04 -30.70 23.56
N TRP A 601 -41.36 -32.00 23.44
CA TRP A 601 -41.73 -32.65 22.18
C TRP A 601 -43.18 -33.06 22.27
N PRO A 602 -44.07 -32.39 21.51
CA PRO A 602 -45.48 -32.71 21.48
C PRO A 602 -45.72 -34.12 20.92
N ALA A 603 -46.93 -34.64 21.09
CA ALA A 603 -47.37 -35.89 20.48
C ALA A 603 -47.12 -35.88 18.96
N SER A 604 -46.64 -37.00 18.45
CA SER A 604 -46.36 -37.18 17.00
C SER A 604 -45.35 -36.15 16.42
N ALA A 605 -44.49 -35.61 17.26
CA ALA A 605 -43.44 -34.70 16.82
C ALA A 605 -42.41 -35.44 15.95
N ALA A 606 -42.30 -35.02 14.70
CA ALA A 606 -41.16 -35.37 13.85
C ALA A 606 -39.87 -34.86 14.51
N SER A 607 -38.71 -35.31 13.99
CA SER A 607 -37.39 -34.89 14.46
C SER A 607 -37.29 -33.38 14.68
N VAL A 608 -37.22 -32.94 15.92
CA VAL A 608 -37.18 -31.54 16.30
C VAL A 608 -35.88 -31.29 17.03
N ALA A 609 -35.16 -30.26 16.59
CA ALA A 609 -34.03 -29.76 17.37
C ALA A 609 -34.57 -29.16 18.66
N GLY A 610 -34.26 -29.80 19.74
CA GLY A 610 -34.53 -29.32 21.10
C GLY A 610 -33.23 -28.99 21.80
N GLY A 611 -33.30 -28.08 22.69
CA GLY A 611 -32.14 -27.68 23.45
C GLY A 611 -31.70 -26.27 23.06
N SER A 612 -31.79 -25.42 23.99
CA SER A 612 -31.18 -24.10 23.93
C SER A 612 -29.69 -24.31 24.10
N VAL A 613 -28.90 -23.63 23.28
CA VAL A 613 -27.49 -23.37 23.55
C VAL A 613 -27.41 -22.38 24.74
N THR A 614 -28.26 -22.55 25.73
CA THR A 614 -28.18 -21.78 26.99
C THR A 614 -27.00 -22.30 27.76
N LEU A 615 -26.01 -21.48 27.94
CA LEU A 615 -24.85 -21.82 28.75
C LEU A 615 -25.20 -21.81 30.21
N PHE A 616 -24.81 -22.85 30.89
CA PHE A 616 -24.95 -22.98 32.34
C PHE A 616 -23.59 -22.81 33.00
N ASP A 617 -23.50 -21.96 34.00
CA ASP A 617 -22.36 -21.93 34.90
C ASP A 617 -22.33 -23.19 35.73
N ILE A 618 -21.23 -23.91 35.69
CA ILE A 618 -21.02 -25.13 36.45
C ILE A 618 -20.28 -24.79 37.75
N PRO A 619 -20.93 -24.82 38.90
CA PRO A 619 -20.28 -24.57 40.18
C PRO A 619 -19.23 -25.65 40.48
N ARG A 620 -18.20 -25.27 41.24
CA ARG A 620 -17.03 -26.12 41.54
C ARG A 620 -17.37 -27.54 42.04
N GLN A 621 -18.47 -27.68 42.78
CA GLN A 621 -18.89 -28.96 43.37
C GLN A 621 -19.71 -29.83 42.42
N ALA A 622 -20.08 -29.36 41.25
CA ALA A 622 -20.84 -30.14 40.29
C ALA A 622 -19.93 -31.09 39.51
N ALA A 623 -20.40 -32.32 39.38
CA ALA A 623 -19.73 -33.39 38.63
C ALA A 623 -20.53 -33.84 37.40
N PHE A 624 -21.84 -33.65 37.42
CA PHE A 624 -22.73 -34.07 36.33
C PHE A 624 -23.78 -32.99 36.03
N LEU A 625 -24.07 -32.82 34.73
CA LEU A 625 -25.30 -32.21 34.23
C LEU A 625 -26.31 -33.35 33.97
N ARG A 626 -27.43 -33.36 34.67
CA ARG A 626 -28.52 -34.30 34.43
C ARG A 626 -29.54 -33.70 33.49
N LEU A 627 -29.81 -34.40 32.39
CA LEU A 627 -30.97 -34.20 31.54
C LEU A 627 -32.05 -35.20 31.96
N ASP A 628 -33.19 -34.70 32.43
CA ASP A 628 -34.32 -35.48 32.89
C ASP A 628 -35.49 -35.32 31.93
N PHE A 629 -35.71 -36.33 31.13
CA PHE A 629 -36.84 -36.39 30.20
C PHE A 629 -38.01 -37.05 30.87
N ASN A 630 -39.06 -36.31 31.11
CA ASN A 630 -40.33 -36.85 31.58
C ASN A 630 -41.08 -37.49 30.41
N VAL A 631 -40.98 -38.82 30.32
CA VAL A 631 -41.60 -39.62 29.26
C VAL A 631 -42.95 -40.09 29.78
N ALA A 632 -44.00 -39.28 29.54
CA ALA A 632 -45.32 -39.54 30.06
C ALA A 632 -46.31 -39.88 28.90
N ASN A 633 -47.24 -40.79 29.19
CA ASN A 633 -48.39 -41.09 28.39
C ASN A 633 -48.07 -41.52 26.93
N LEU A 634 -46.96 -42.18 26.69
CA LEU A 634 -46.71 -42.80 25.39
C LEU A 634 -47.75 -43.91 25.13
N THR A 635 -48.13 -44.07 23.86
CA THR A 635 -48.95 -45.23 23.43
C THR A 635 -48.09 -46.48 23.42
N THR A 636 -48.63 -47.64 23.81
CA THR A 636 -47.92 -48.93 23.80
C THR A 636 -47.25 -49.14 22.41
N GLY A 637 -45.95 -49.46 22.42
CA GLY A 637 -45.17 -49.70 21.23
C GLY A 637 -44.68 -48.45 20.49
N THR A 638 -45.01 -47.25 20.96
CA THR A 638 -44.45 -46.01 20.44
C THR A 638 -43.21 -45.55 21.23
N SER A 639 -42.41 -44.66 20.67
CA SER A 639 -41.11 -44.32 21.21
C SER A 639 -40.86 -42.82 21.24
N PHE A 640 -40.10 -42.40 22.24
CA PHE A 640 -39.32 -41.17 22.23
C PHE A 640 -37.88 -41.52 21.86
N ILE A 641 -37.35 -40.83 20.83
CA ILE A 641 -36.06 -41.11 20.25
C ILE A 641 -35.18 -39.87 20.35
N ILE A 642 -34.02 -39.98 21.03
CA ILE A 642 -32.98 -38.96 20.97
C ILE A 642 -32.03 -39.37 19.85
N GLU A 643 -32.08 -38.63 18.77
CA GLU A 643 -31.32 -38.90 17.54
C GLU A 643 -29.88 -38.43 17.64
N SER A 644 -29.63 -37.37 18.37
CA SER A 644 -28.28 -36.89 18.67
C SER A 644 -28.27 -36.03 19.91
N LEU A 645 -27.19 -36.12 20.69
CA LEU A 645 -26.90 -35.32 21.85
C LEU A 645 -25.45 -34.83 21.77
N LYS A 646 -25.26 -33.54 21.68
CA LYS A 646 -23.95 -32.90 21.64
C LYS A 646 -23.79 -31.94 22.81
N MET A 647 -22.61 -31.86 23.41
CA MET A 647 -22.30 -30.95 24.49
C MET A 647 -21.26 -29.92 24.05
N PHE A 648 -21.42 -28.71 24.51
CA PHE A 648 -20.50 -27.61 24.32
C PHE A 648 -19.95 -27.18 25.67
N THR A 649 -18.67 -26.88 25.74
CA THR A 649 -18.03 -26.36 26.95
C THR A 649 -17.28 -25.10 26.65
N TYR A 650 -17.26 -24.15 27.60
CA TYR A 650 -16.51 -22.91 27.55
C TYR A 650 -15.48 -22.85 28.66
#